data_e651da74098be49e4f441ae75f4418c9
#
_entry.id   e651da74098be49e4f441ae75f4418c9
#
_cell.length_a   1.000
_cell.length_b   1.000
_cell.length_c   1.000
_cell.angle_alpha   90.00
_cell.angle_beta   90.00
_cell.angle_gamma   90.00
#
_symmetry.space_group_name_H-M   'P 1'
#
loop_
_entity.id
_entity.type
_entity.pdbx_description
1 polymer ?
#
loop_
_entity_poly.entity_id
_entity_poly.type
_entity_poly.pdbx_seq_one_letter_code
_entity_poly.pdbx_strand_id
1 'polypeptide(L)'
;MAWWRSMIDRITRRSNERDLDREIRAHLEMEAEEQIEGGQAPAEAPYAARRAFGNVTLIQEVTREMWGWNSAERLWQDLRYAGRTLRKNPVFAATAIATLALGIGANTAIFSLLNAVMLQSLPVRDPAQLVLFGEGSWEGANAGPAEPGILWLDSYPLYQRLRAQNQLFEDIAAQQNNTSGVNVEWASRPSDGTADFASGRCVSANYFDVLGVPAFRGRAFHPDDDAAGANPVVVLSYGYWQRRFGANPALVNETVMLNGAPYTVVGITPPGFTGTKIGHATDLWVPLRMQPRFMRKESFLADGRLWWLSVIGRLKPCVPLAQAQASVNVTLQQFLSEIPPASSQELVDRRAVRIELLPGARGFSGVRRLFAMPLALLMAGVGVLLMIACVNVCHLLLARATRRHREFSLRMALGASRARLLRQLLTEGLMLSALGGAAGVLIAWWLAQGLVRLADYRGAAVTVVVTPDARVIALTALVALAATVLFGLAPAWQSSGIQLATALKESARGITGGFRRRFSRMLLVFQVTLSVALLVGAGLLVRSLENLKNMNKGFDEEHVLLVEISSRSIGLAPEPTLALYDELISRVTALPGVRFAGLSRTSLLSGNTSTSDIVLPGDMPARGEDMEVQVDWVTPAYFDAVGIPLARGRRFLPADGADSPKGAIVNEAMARRFFKTADVVGRRFRNDPSSKDLEIVGVVKDAKVVGLREEVRPIVYVPVRQSPQLLSSLSVRATGDPGSLASQVRKTILDIRPRVPVGQVATLRARVEQSLGQERLIAELSSAFGLVALLLVSVGLYGALSQQVAQRSNEIGVRMALGASRGGVQWMVLREALMLVLAGIALGIPLAIAAGRLVTGLLFGLKPADPITLVAASAAVLAVATLAAYVPARRASSVHPMTALRYE
;
A
#
# COMPACT_ATOMS: atom_id res chain seq x y z
N MET A 1 13.03 -30.89 -18.38
CA MET A 1 12.05 -31.39 -19.36
C MET A 1 12.06 -30.64 -20.71
N ALA A 2 12.28 -29.35 -20.80
CA ALA A 2 12.30 -28.59 -22.06
C ALA A 2 13.45 -29.01 -23.03
N TRP A 3 14.62 -29.35 -22.52
CA TRP A 3 15.78 -29.79 -23.34
C TRP A 3 15.54 -31.12 -24.03
N TRP A 4 14.90 -32.07 -23.39
CA TRP A 4 14.54 -33.37 -23.98
C TRP A 4 13.51 -33.22 -25.10
N ARG A 5 12.50 -32.36 -24.98
CA ARG A 5 11.54 -32.08 -26.06
C ARG A 5 12.22 -31.41 -27.26
N SER A 6 13.14 -30.47 -27.07
CA SER A 6 13.86 -29.84 -28.18
C SER A 6 14.80 -30.80 -28.90
N MET A 7 15.27 -31.84 -28.23
CA MET A 7 16.10 -32.88 -28.81
C MET A 7 15.27 -33.91 -29.60
N ILE A 8 14.13 -34.32 -29.05
CA ILE A 8 13.15 -35.19 -29.74
C ILE A 8 12.64 -34.47 -30.99
N ASP A 9 12.30 -33.20 -30.89
CA ASP A 9 11.83 -32.37 -32.00
C ASP A 9 12.88 -32.26 -33.14
N ARG A 10 14.17 -32.15 -32.80
CA ARG A 10 15.24 -32.13 -33.83
C ARG A 10 15.43 -33.49 -34.51
N ILE A 11 15.20 -34.58 -33.80
CA ILE A 11 15.33 -35.94 -34.33
C ILE A 11 14.15 -36.26 -35.24
N THR A 12 12.92 -35.94 -34.83
CA THR A 12 11.71 -36.13 -35.64
C THR A 12 11.73 -35.28 -36.92
N ARG A 13 12.23 -34.02 -36.84
CA ARG A 13 12.38 -33.13 -38.00
C ARG A 13 13.33 -33.73 -39.06
N ARG A 14 14.50 -34.24 -38.64
CA ARG A 14 15.45 -34.90 -39.56
C ARG A 14 14.90 -36.17 -40.14
N SER A 15 14.02 -36.87 -39.43
CA SER A 15 13.31 -38.04 -39.92
C SER A 15 12.34 -37.64 -41.03
N ASN A 16 11.45 -36.70 -40.76
CA ASN A 16 10.42 -36.27 -41.73
C ASN A 16 11.02 -35.61 -42.98
N GLU A 17 12.12 -34.90 -42.89
CA GLU A 17 12.83 -34.36 -44.05
C GLU A 17 13.47 -35.48 -44.92
N ARG A 18 14.02 -36.48 -44.27
CA ARG A 18 14.57 -37.67 -45.01
C ARG A 18 13.48 -38.52 -45.62
N ASP A 19 12.33 -38.59 -44.96
CA ASP A 19 11.17 -39.33 -45.44
C ASP A 19 10.57 -38.61 -46.65
N LEU A 20 10.40 -37.31 -46.62
CA LEU A 20 9.96 -36.50 -47.77
C LEU A 20 10.93 -36.60 -48.97
N ASP A 21 12.24 -36.52 -48.70
CA ASP A 21 13.23 -36.69 -49.76
C ASP A 21 13.23 -38.08 -50.37
N ARG A 22 12.91 -39.12 -49.57
CA ARG A 22 12.74 -40.49 -50.09
C ARG A 22 11.47 -40.62 -50.90
N GLU A 23 10.37 -40.07 -50.43
CA GLU A 23 9.08 -40.09 -51.09
C GLU A 23 9.12 -39.38 -52.46
N ILE A 24 9.74 -38.22 -52.52
CA ILE A 24 9.92 -37.48 -53.77
C ILE A 24 10.85 -38.24 -54.75
N ARG A 25 11.92 -38.89 -54.26
CA ARG A 25 12.77 -39.73 -55.12
C ARG A 25 12.02 -40.95 -55.65
N ALA A 26 11.25 -41.67 -54.78
CA ALA A 26 10.46 -42.79 -55.19
C ALA A 26 9.42 -42.42 -56.24
N HIS A 27 8.76 -41.25 -56.09
CA HIS A 27 7.82 -40.77 -57.12
C HIS A 27 8.53 -40.39 -58.43
N LEU A 28 9.70 -39.79 -58.38
CA LEU A 28 10.46 -39.50 -59.59
C LEU A 28 11.00 -40.75 -60.29
N GLU A 29 11.35 -41.80 -59.54
CA GLU A 29 11.75 -43.11 -60.06
C GLU A 29 10.58 -43.79 -60.69
N MET A 30 9.39 -43.85 -60.00
CA MET A 30 8.18 -44.40 -60.58
C MET A 30 7.72 -43.72 -61.87
N GLU A 31 7.73 -42.38 -61.87
CA GLU A 31 7.40 -41.62 -63.08
C GLU A 31 8.41 -41.82 -64.20
N ALA A 32 9.73 -41.99 -63.88
CA ALA A 32 10.73 -42.30 -64.86
C ALA A 32 10.54 -43.72 -65.46
N GLU A 33 10.13 -44.70 -64.62
CA GLU A 33 9.81 -46.07 -65.11
C GLU A 33 8.55 -46.05 -66.02
N GLU A 34 7.51 -45.28 -65.66
CA GLU A 34 6.30 -45.16 -66.50
C GLU A 34 6.61 -44.50 -67.87
N GLN A 35 7.53 -43.51 -67.86
CA GLN A 35 8.00 -42.89 -69.14
C GLN A 35 8.79 -43.85 -70.01
N ILE A 36 9.58 -44.77 -69.41
CA ILE A 36 10.28 -45.82 -70.13
C ILE A 36 9.29 -46.84 -70.70
N GLU A 37 8.28 -47.26 -69.93
CA GLU A 37 7.21 -48.17 -70.41
C GLU A 37 6.40 -47.56 -71.56
N GLY A 38 6.22 -46.19 -71.50
CA GLY A 38 5.60 -45.39 -72.56
C GLY A 38 6.45 -45.14 -73.80
N GLY A 39 7.64 -45.77 -73.88
CA GLY A 39 8.46 -45.77 -75.10
C GLY A 39 9.52 -44.75 -75.20
N GLN A 40 9.83 -44.03 -74.13
CA GLN A 40 10.97 -43.05 -74.09
C GLN A 40 12.32 -43.79 -73.88
N ALA A 41 13.39 -43.23 -74.45
CA ALA A 41 14.73 -43.72 -74.22
C ALA A 41 15.15 -43.66 -72.74
N PRO A 42 15.74 -44.74 -72.17
CA PRO A 42 16.11 -44.79 -70.73
C PRO A 42 17.01 -43.66 -70.25
N ALA A 43 17.81 -43.02 -71.15
CA ALA A 43 18.65 -41.90 -70.85
C ALA A 43 17.86 -40.55 -70.71
N GLU A 44 16.68 -40.44 -71.35
CA GLU A 44 15.87 -39.22 -71.37
C GLU A 44 14.72 -39.27 -70.37
N ALA A 45 14.28 -40.43 -69.92
CA ALA A 45 13.16 -40.67 -69.00
C ALA A 45 13.32 -39.94 -67.67
N PRO A 46 14.48 -39.85 -66.98
CA PRO A 46 14.65 -39.11 -65.77
C PRO A 46 14.47 -37.57 -65.94
N TYR A 47 14.78 -37.05 -67.11
CA TYR A 47 14.58 -35.63 -67.43
C TYR A 47 13.11 -35.31 -67.74
N ALA A 48 12.41 -36.20 -68.35
CA ALA A 48 10.97 -36.17 -68.65
C ALA A 48 10.18 -36.25 -67.33
N ALA A 49 10.49 -37.17 -66.44
CA ALA A 49 9.89 -37.30 -65.12
C ALA A 49 10.09 -36.03 -64.28
N ARG A 50 11.28 -35.43 -64.30
CA ARG A 50 11.51 -34.13 -63.60
C ARG A 50 10.72 -32.96 -64.20
N ARG A 51 10.47 -32.99 -65.54
CA ARG A 51 9.65 -31.97 -66.20
C ARG A 51 8.16 -32.15 -65.87
N ALA A 52 7.68 -33.36 -65.80
CA ALA A 52 6.29 -33.69 -65.42
C ALA A 52 6.00 -33.40 -63.96
N PHE A 53 6.93 -33.74 -63.07
CA PHE A 53 6.83 -33.48 -61.63
C PHE A 53 6.88 -32.01 -61.25
N GLY A 54 7.49 -31.18 -62.10
CA GLY A 54 7.60 -29.75 -61.88
C GLY A 54 8.78 -29.34 -60.97
N ASN A 55 8.61 -28.21 -60.26
CA ASN A 55 9.67 -27.68 -59.41
C ASN A 55 9.70 -28.41 -58.04
N VAL A 56 10.59 -29.42 -57.92
CA VAL A 56 10.81 -30.22 -56.70
C VAL A 56 11.01 -29.36 -55.46
N THR A 57 11.77 -28.25 -55.60
CA THR A 57 12.05 -27.32 -54.48
C THR A 57 10.81 -26.59 -54.02
N LEU A 58 9.90 -26.27 -54.95
CA LEU A 58 8.62 -25.65 -54.61
C LEU A 58 7.70 -26.61 -53.83
N ILE A 59 7.64 -27.87 -54.27
CA ILE A 59 6.84 -28.89 -53.56
C ILE A 59 7.37 -29.16 -52.16
N GLN A 60 8.69 -29.25 -52.00
CA GLN A 60 9.32 -29.37 -50.69
C GLN A 60 9.00 -28.18 -49.77
N GLU A 61 8.98 -26.98 -50.32
CA GLU A 61 8.71 -25.77 -49.56
C GLU A 61 7.23 -25.68 -49.18
N VAL A 62 6.30 -26.05 -50.08
CA VAL A 62 4.86 -26.10 -49.78
C VAL A 62 4.53 -27.16 -48.73
N THR A 63 5.14 -28.35 -48.83
CA THR A 63 4.94 -29.42 -47.84
C THR A 63 5.50 -29.07 -46.48
N ARG A 64 6.65 -28.39 -46.42
CA ARG A 64 7.21 -27.81 -45.20
C ARG A 64 6.29 -26.73 -44.60
N GLU A 65 5.58 -25.95 -45.42
CA GLU A 65 4.58 -24.99 -44.94
C GLU A 65 3.37 -25.65 -44.29
N MET A 66 2.91 -26.78 -44.79
CA MET A 66 1.77 -27.53 -44.21
C MET A 66 2.10 -28.22 -42.87
N TRP A 67 3.37 -28.49 -42.54
CA TRP A 67 3.76 -29.14 -41.29
C TRP A 67 3.71 -28.19 -40.05
N GLY A 68 3.24 -26.94 -40.19
CA GLY A 68 2.97 -26.01 -39.06
C GLY A 68 4.19 -25.54 -38.26
N TRP A 69 5.37 -26.10 -38.48
CA TRP A 69 6.62 -25.84 -37.73
C TRP A 69 7.31 -24.52 -38.14
N ASN A 70 6.93 -23.98 -39.25
CA ASN A 70 7.47 -22.71 -39.76
C ASN A 70 7.22 -21.51 -38.82
N SER A 71 6.16 -21.61 -38.02
CA SER A 71 5.84 -20.51 -37.10
C SER A 71 6.85 -20.37 -35.97
N ALA A 72 7.29 -21.48 -35.36
CA ALA A 72 8.29 -21.48 -34.29
C ALA A 72 9.70 -21.10 -34.81
N GLU A 73 10.06 -21.61 -36.01
CA GLU A 73 11.34 -21.31 -36.63
C GLU A 73 11.43 -19.85 -37.10
N ARG A 74 10.36 -19.33 -37.68
CA ARG A 74 10.24 -17.88 -38.03
C ARG A 74 10.30 -17.02 -36.78
N LEU A 75 9.69 -17.43 -35.66
CA LEU A 75 9.80 -16.70 -34.38
C LEU A 75 11.23 -16.72 -33.84
N TRP A 76 11.90 -17.87 -33.90
CA TRP A 76 13.30 -17.99 -33.47
C TRP A 76 14.26 -17.13 -34.31
N GLN A 77 14.05 -17.10 -35.64
CA GLN A 77 14.79 -16.24 -36.55
C GLN A 77 14.57 -14.76 -36.24
N ASP A 78 13.29 -14.37 -35.99
CA ASP A 78 12.92 -13.01 -35.61
C ASP A 78 13.54 -12.61 -34.27
N LEU A 79 13.55 -13.50 -33.25
CA LEU A 79 14.21 -13.27 -31.96
C LEU A 79 15.74 -13.12 -32.09
N ARG A 80 16.38 -13.97 -32.90
CA ARG A 80 17.82 -13.88 -33.14
C ARG A 80 18.19 -12.60 -33.89
N TYR A 81 17.35 -12.19 -34.82
CA TYR A 81 17.50 -10.93 -35.54
C TYR A 81 17.32 -9.74 -34.60
N ALA A 82 16.28 -9.74 -33.78
CA ALA A 82 16.04 -8.71 -32.76
C ALA A 82 17.24 -8.58 -31.80
N GLY A 83 17.77 -9.70 -31.28
CA GLY A 83 18.93 -9.70 -30.41
C GLY A 83 20.20 -9.11 -31.06
N ARG A 84 20.47 -9.47 -32.31
CA ARG A 84 21.60 -8.87 -33.05
C ARG A 84 21.41 -7.37 -33.28
N THR A 85 20.20 -6.97 -33.55
CA THR A 85 19.84 -5.58 -33.84
C THR A 85 19.91 -4.70 -32.60
N LEU A 86 19.56 -5.22 -31.42
CA LEU A 86 19.70 -4.55 -30.13
C LEU A 86 21.18 -4.41 -29.73
N ARG A 87 21.99 -5.46 -29.94
CA ARG A 87 23.46 -5.41 -29.71
C ARG A 87 24.19 -4.39 -30.59
N LYS A 88 23.74 -4.20 -31.82
CA LYS A 88 24.32 -3.19 -32.73
C LYS A 88 23.98 -1.73 -32.34
N ASN A 89 22.97 -1.52 -31.51
CA ASN A 89 22.51 -0.20 -31.05
C ASN A 89 22.38 -0.16 -29.51
N PRO A 90 23.49 -0.23 -28.76
CA PRO A 90 23.48 -0.41 -27.32
C PRO A 90 22.83 0.77 -26.58
N VAL A 91 23.07 2.01 -26.99
CA VAL A 91 22.49 3.21 -26.36
C VAL A 91 20.95 3.21 -26.47
N PHE A 92 20.43 2.89 -27.68
CA PHE A 92 18.98 2.76 -27.87
C PHE A 92 18.38 1.65 -26.98
N ALA A 93 18.99 0.46 -27.01
CA ALA A 93 18.53 -0.68 -26.23
C ALA A 93 18.54 -0.37 -24.72
N ALA A 94 19.65 0.18 -24.22
CA ALA A 94 19.79 0.55 -22.81
C ALA A 94 18.75 1.61 -22.38
N THR A 95 18.54 2.66 -23.19
CA THR A 95 17.56 3.71 -22.90
C THR A 95 16.13 3.14 -22.89
N ALA A 96 15.76 2.31 -23.87
CA ALA A 96 14.43 1.72 -23.95
C ALA A 96 14.20 0.72 -22.80
N ILE A 97 15.17 -0.16 -22.50
CA ILE A 97 15.08 -1.12 -21.39
C ILE A 97 15.01 -0.38 -20.05
N ALA A 98 15.84 0.62 -19.80
CA ALA A 98 15.82 1.41 -18.58
C ALA A 98 14.49 2.15 -18.39
N THR A 99 13.95 2.75 -19.46
CA THR A 99 12.65 3.43 -19.43
C THR A 99 11.51 2.47 -19.09
N LEU A 100 11.47 1.29 -19.72
CA LEU A 100 10.46 0.25 -19.43
C LEU A 100 10.67 -0.34 -18.04
N ALA A 101 11.92 -0.59 -17.63
CA ALA A 101 12.24 -1.13 -16.31
C ALA A 101 11.77 -0.22 -15.18
N LEU A 102 11.94 1.10 -15.32
CA LEU A 102 11.43 2.08 -14.36
C LEU A 102 9.90 2.09 -14.31
N GLY A 103 9.23 2.13 -15.47
CA GLY A 103 7.76 2.15 -15.53
C GLY A 103 7.13 0.85 -15.04
N ILE A 104 7.61 -0.30 -15.50
CA ILE A 104 7.10 -1.63 -15.09
C ILE A 104 7.48 -1.92 -13.64
N GLY A 105 8.72 -1.59 -13.24
CA GLY A 105 9.22 -1.83 -11.88
C GLY A 105 8.46 -1.04 -10.82
N ALA A 106 8.21 0.25 -11.05
CA ALA A 106 7.37 1.07 -10.16
C ALA A 106 5.95 0.50 -10.04
N ASN A 107 5.34 0.12 -11.17
CA ASN A 107 4.00 -0.47 -11.19
C ASN A 107 3.97 -1.80 -10.43
N THR A 108 4.95 -2.67 -10.65
CA THR A 108 5.07 -3.96 -9.97
C THR A 108 5.29 -3.79 -8.46
N ALA A 109 6.11 -2.84 -8.03
CA ALA A 109 6.37 -2.56 -6.62
C ALA A 109 5.09 -2.10 -5.88
N ILE A 110 4.37 -1.12 -6.44
CA ILE A 110 3.12 -0.63 -5.84
C ILE A 110 2.02 -1.69 -5.88
N PHE A 111 1.93 -2.47 -6.97
CA PHE A 111 0.97 -3.57 -7.04
C PHE A 111 1.30 -4.68 -6.02
N SER A 112 2.58 -4.97 -5.77
CA SER A 112 2.98 -5.93 -4.73
C SER A 112 2.51 -5.49 -3.35
N LEU A 113 2.64 -4.19 -3.04
CA LEU A 113 2.14 -3.61 -1.80
C LEU A 113 0.60 -3.66 -1.73
N LEU A 114 -0.07 -3.29 -2.82
CA LEU A 114 -1.53 -3.37 -2.93
C LEU A 114 -2.01 -4.82 -2.79
N ASN A 115 -1.36 -5.77 -3.44
CA ASN A 115 -1.70 -7.19 -3.34
C ASN A 115 -1.56 -7.69 -1.89
N ALA A 116 -0.47 -7.37 -1.22
CA ALA A 116 -0.21 -7.79 0.16
C ALA A 116 -1.22 -7.20 1.16
N VAL A 117 -1.63 -5.92 0.99
CA VAL A 117 -2.55 -5.24 1.91
C VAL A 117 -4.02 -5.49 1.55
N MET A 118 -4.36 -5.46 0.24
CA MET A 118 -5.76 -5.40 -0.21
C MET A 118 -6.30 -6.73 -0.75
N LEU A 119 -5.46 -7.57 -1.39
CA LEU A 119 -5.92 -8.71 -2.17
C LEU A 119 -5.57 -10.06 -1.57
N GLN A 120 -4.53 -10.14 -0.75
CA GLN A 120 -4.08 -11.41 -0.17
C GLN A 120 -5.11 -11.95 0.81
N SER A 121 -5.47 -13.22 0.63
CA SER A 121 -6.34 -13.94 1.55
C SER A 121 -5.56 -14.42 2.77
N LEU A 122 -6.26 -14.63 3.88
CA LEU A 122 -5.69 -15.25 5.08
C LEU A 122 -5.11 -16.64 4.74
N PRO A 123 -4.00 -17.05 5.36
CA PRO A 123 -3.43 -18.38 5.21
C PRO A 123 -4.21 -19.41 6.06
N VAL A 124 -5.46 -19.66 5.72
CA VAL A 124 -6.41 -20.50 6.44
C VAL A 124 -7.14 -21.44 5.48
N ARG A 125 -7.81 -22.48 6.00
CA ARG A 125 -8.60 -23.39 5.18
C ARG A 125 -9.77 -22.64 4.54
N ASP A 126 -10.01 -22.84 3.22
CA ASP A 126 -11.16 -22.33 2.47
C ASP A 126 -11.57 -20.91 2.88
N PRO A 127 -10.71 -19.89 2.68
CA PRO A 127 -10.95 -18.55 3.18
C PRO A 127 -12.24 -17.93 2.62
N ALA A 128 -12.73 -18.38 1.47
CA ALA A 128 -13.97 -17.88 0.85
C ALA A 128 -15.24 -18.20 1.65
N GLN A 129 -15.20 -19.23 2.51
CA GLN A 129 -16.32 -19.59 3.40
C GLN A 129 -16.35 -18.77 4.69
N LEU A 130 -15.30 -18.02 4.99
CA LEU A 130 -15.25 -17.18 6.17
C LEU A 130 -16.08 -15.91 6.00
N VAL A 131 -16.78 -15.55 7.07
CA VAL A 131 -17.62 -14.36 7.17
C VAL A 131 -17.29 -13.62 8.45
N LEU A 132 -17.14 -12.30 8.34
CA LEU A 132 -16.93 -11.39 9.46
C LEU A 132 -18.27 -10.79 9.89
N PHE A 133 -18.48 -10.69 11.20
CA PHE A 133 -19.60 -9.98 11.80
C PHE A 133 -19.23 -8.50 11.93
N GLY A 134 -19.37 -7.77 10.84
CA GLY A 134 -18.91 -6.40 10.70
C GLY A 134 -17.40 -6.23 10.59
N GLU A 135 -16.96 -5.08 10.11
CA GLU A 135 -15.54 -4.70 10.02
C GLU A 135 -15.29 -3.51 10.97
N GLY A 136 -14.95 -3.81 12.23
CA GLY A 136 -14.79 -2.80 13.26
C GLY A 136 -13.39 -2.24 13.37
N SER A 137 -13.29 -0.93 13.53
CA SER A 137 -12.09 -0.24 14.00
C SER A 137 -12.26 0.31 15.42
N TRP A 138 -13.33 -0.04 16.11
CA TRP A 138 -13.60 0.47 17.46
C TRP A 138 -12.69 -0.19 18.47
N GLU A 139 -11.98 0.65 19.17
CA GLU A 139 -11.08 0.27 20.25
C GLU A 139 -11.78 0.57 21.57
N GLY A 140 -12.13 -0.46 22.29
CA GLY A 140 -12.64 -0.26 23.65
C GLY A 140 -13.84 -1.11 24.04
N ALA A 141 -14.04 -1.19 25.32
CA ALA A 141 -15.02 -2.06 25.96
C ALA A 141 -16.48 -1.64 25.74
N ASN A 142 -16.74 -0.41 25.33
CA ASN A 142 -18.06 0.19 25.09
C ASN A 142 -18.14 0.83 23.70
N ALA A 143 -17.65 0.13 22.69
CA ALA A 143 -17.81 0.61 21.35
C ALA A 143 -19.28 0.52 20.94
N GLY A 144 -19.92 1.64 20.78
CA GLY A 144 -21.21 1.73 20.12
C GLY A 144 -21.11 1.38 18.64
N PRO A 145 -22.19 1.42 17.88
CA PRO A 145 -22.15 1.19 16.44
C PRO A 145 -21.24 2.22 15.78
N ALA A 146 -20.29 1.77 14.96
CA ALA A 146 -19.35 2.63 14.27
C ALA A 146 -20.01 3.52 13.20
N GLU A 147 -21.10 3.03 12.65
CA GLU A 147 -22.02 3.78 11.80
C GLU A 147 -23.44 3.59 12.35
N PRO A 148 -24.32 4.60 12.25
CA PRO A 148 -25.65 4.48 12.78
C PRO A 148 -26.35 3.21 12.28
N GLY A 149 -26.78 2.37 13.21
CA GLY A 149 -27.52 1.13 12.95
C GLY A 149 -26.68 -0.09 12.57
N ILE A 150 -25.35 -0.01 12.53
CA ILE A 150 -24.46 -1.17 12.25
C ILE A 150 -23.67 -1.54 13.50
N LEU A 151 -23.76 -2.80 13.91
CA LEU A 151 -23.00 -3.36 15.02
C LEU A 151 -21.74 -4.07 14.50
N TRP A 152 -20.57 -3.66 14.97
CA TRP A 152 -19.27 -4.18 14.53
C TRP A 152 -18.50 -4.94 15.59
N LEU A 153 -18.92 -4.81 16.83
CA LEU A 153 -18.40 -5.59 17.94
C LEU A 153 -19.54 -6.32 18.64
N ASP A 154 -19.25 -7.45 19.24
CA ASP A 154 -20.20 -8.31 19.93
C ASP A 154 -19.84 -8.45 21.41
N SER A 155 -20.84 -8.63 22.26
CA SER A 155 -20.63 -9.02 23.64
C SER A 155 -20.43 -10.53 23.75
N TYR A 156 -19.78 -10.99 24.81
CA TYR A 156 -19.58 -12.42 25.03
C TYR A 156 -20.91 -13.20 25.14
N PRO A 157 -21.96 -12.71 25.88
CA PRO A 157 -23.27 -13.37 25.89
C PRO A 157 -23.94 -13.42 24.51
N LEU A 158 -23.81 -12.35 23.68
CA LEU A 158 -24.35 -12.37 22.31
C LEU A 158 -23.60 -13.42 21.46
N TYR A 159 -22.27 -13.45 21.51
CA TYR A 159 -21.48 -14.46 20.82
C TYR A 159 -21.92 -15.89 21.20
N GLN A 160 -22.10 -16.16 22.51
CA GLN A 160 -22.55 -17.48 22.97
C GLN A 160 -23.92 -17.83 22.38
N ARG A 161 -24.85 -16.88 22.31
CA ARG A 161 -26.18 -17.10 21.78
C ARG A 161 -26.14 -17.33 20.26
N LEU A 162 -25.39 -16.50 19.53
CA LEU A 162 -25.18 -16.67 18.08
C LEU A 162 -24.62 -18.06 17.77
N ARG A 163 -23.68 -18.55 18.58
CA ARG A 163 -23.09 -19.87 18.42
C ARG A 163 -24.06 -20.98 18.75
N ALA A 164 -24.80 -20.86 19.85
CA ALA A 164 -25.76 -21.88 20.32
C ALA A 164 -26.96 -22.04 19.37
N GLN A 165 -27.47 -20.97 18.80
CA GLN A 165 -28.62 -20.97 17.87
C GLN A 165 -28.21 -21.15 16.40
N ASN A 166 -26.92 -21.41 16.13
CA ASN A 166 -26.38 -21.51 14.80
C ASN A 166 -26.90 -22.73 14.03
N GLN A 167 -27.46 -22.49 12.84
CA GLN A 167 -27.86 -23.54 11.89
C GLN A 167 -27.15 -23.43 10.52
N LEU A 168 -26.67 -22.24 10.17
CA LEU A 168 -26.19 -21.90 8.83
C LEU A 168 -24.65 -21.87 8.73
N PHE A 169 -23.96 -21.79 9.85
CA PHE A 169 -22.49 -21.86 9.89
C PHE A 169 -22.02 -23.27 10.31
N GLU A 170 -20.83 -23.67 9.90
CA GLU A 170 -20.16 -24.84 10.47
C GLU A 170 -19.90 -24.61 11.98
N ASP A 171 -19.26 -23.47 12.28
CA ASP A 171 -19.16 -22.95 13.67
C ASP A 171 -18.83 -21.44 13.62
N ILE A 172 -18.95 -20.78 14.77
CA ILE A 172 -18.71 -19.35 14.97
C ILE A 172 -17.64 -19.21 16.05
N ALA A 173 -16.59 -18.42 15.79
CA ALA A 173 -15.53 -18.11 16.71
C ALA A 173 -15.51 -16.62 17.05
N ALA A 174 -14.99 -16.29 18.22
CA ALA A 174 -14.82 -14.92 18.67
C ALA A 174 -13.37 -14.65 19.08
N GLN A 175 -12.94 -13.42 18.89
CA GLN A 175 -11.66 -12.93 19.35
C GLN A 175 -11.79 -11.55 19.96
N GLN A 176 -10.96 -11.24 20.92
CA GLN A 176 -10.80 -9.87 21.41
C GLN A 176 -10.44 -8.94 20.24
N ASN A 177 -11.11 -7.81 20.10
CA ASN A 177 -10.87 -6.91 18.97
C ASN A 177 -9.44 -6.37 18.96
N ASN A 178 -8.95 -5.88 20.09
CA ASN A 178 -7.59 -5.36 20.20
C ASN A 178 -6.64 -6.38 20.82
N THR A 179 -5.36 -6.29 20.49
CA THR A 179 -4.33 -7.02 21.22
C THR A 179 -4.04 -6.33 22.55
N SER A 180 -3.70 -7.13 23.57
CA SER A 180 -3.18 -6.64 24.84
C SER A 180 -1.67 -6.79 24.86
N GLY A 181 -0.96 -5.75 25.28
CA GLY A 181 0.46 -5.87 25.61
C GLY A 181 0.64 -6.78 26.82
N VAL A 182 1.47 -7.79 26.70
CA VAL A 182 1.68 -8.84 27.70
C VAL A 182 3.15 -8.93 28.03
N ASN A 183 3.47 -8.92 29.32
CA ASN A 183 4.79 -9.26 29.80
C ASN A 183 4.98 -10.78 29.81
N VAL A 184 5.98 -11.27 29.11
CA VAL A 184 6.28 -12.71 28.99
C VAL A 184 7.63 -13.03 29.65
N GLU A 185 7.57 -13.89 30.70
CA GLU A 185 8.78 -14.40 31.38
C GLU A 185 8.81 -15.92 31.23
N TRP A 186 9.97 -16.48 30.95
CA TRP A 186 10.14 -17.93 30.91
C TRP A 186 10.55 -18.45 32.28
N ALA A 187 9.72 -19.28 32.92
CA ALA A 187 9.93 -19.73 34.28
C ALA A 187 11.26 -20.53 34.49
N SER A 188 11.68 -21.30 33.48
CA SER A 188 12.89 -22.13 33.54
C SER A 188 14.19 -21.40 33.24
N ARG A 189 14.13 -20.19 32.72
CA ARG A 189 15.31 -19.33 32.46
C ARG A 189 15.00 -17.93 32.95
N PRO A 190 15.52 -17.54 34.14
CA PRO A 190 15.46 -16.15 34.56
C PRO A 190 16.08 -15.28 33.48
N SER A 191 15.29 -14.39 32.91
CA SER A 191 15.76 -13.40 31.92
C SER A 191 16.75 -12.45 32.58
N ASP A 192 17.67 -11.88 31.80
CA ASP A 192 18.63 -10.82 32.23
C ASP A 192 17.94 -9.53 32.69
N GLY A 193 16.80 -9.63 33.38
CA GLY A 193 16.01 -8.50 33.88
C GLY A 193 15.20 -7.73 32.84
N THR A 194 15.23 -8.12 31.57
CA THR A 194 14.42 -7.49 30.52
C THR A 194 13.12 -8.25 30.30
N ALA A 195 12.01 -7.69 30.80
CA ALA A 195 10.68 -8.15 30.45
C ALA A 195 10.42 -7.98 28.94
N ASP A 196 10.03 -9.08 28.28
CA ASP A 196 9.67 -9.03 26.85
C ASP A 196 8.19 -8.68 26.70
N PHE A 197 7.92 -7.72 25.82
CA PHE A 197 6.57 -7.20 25.60
C PHE A 197 5.99 -7.86 24.35
N ALA A 198 5.06 -8.80 24.53
CA ALA A 198 4.39 -9.53 23.48
C ALA A 198 2.98 -9.00 23.22
N SER A 199 2.49 -9.18 22.00
CA SER A 199 1.12 -8.87 21.58
C SER A 199 0.22 -10.10 21.79
N GLY A 200 -0.63 -10.09 22.83
CA GLY A 200 -1.52 -11.20 23.18
C GLY A 200 -2.98 -10.92 22.85
N ARG A 201 -3.77 -12.00 22.62
CA ARG A 201 -5.18 -11.91 22.26
C ARG A 201 -6.00 -13.02 22.93
N CYS A 202 -7.17 -12.66 23.47
CA CYS A 202 -8.14 -13.65 23.91
C CYS A 202 -8.96 -14.14 22.71
N VAL A 203 -9.14 -15.48 22.59
CA VAL A 203 -9.91 -16.11 21.51
C VAL A 203 -10.79 -17.25 22.07
N SER A 204 -11.89 -17.56 21.40
CA SER A 204 -12.69 -18.73 21.75
C SER A 204 -11.91 -20.03 21.50
N ALA A 205 -12.21 -21.10 22.24
CA ALA A 205 -11.50 -22.37 22.13
C ALA A 205 -11.52 -22.94 20.69
N ASN A 206 -12.62 -22.75 19.97
CA ASN A 206 -12.81 -23.21 18.59
C ASN A 206 -12.19 -22.28 17.51
N TYR A 207 -11.47 -21.24 17.93
CA TYR A 207 -10.93 -20.22 16.99
C TYR A 207 -10.04 -20.81 15.90
N PHE A 208 -9.11 -21.69 16.25
CA PHE A 208 -8.21 -22.32 15.30
C PHE A 208 -8.94 -23.35 14.43
N ASP A 209 -9.95 -24.04 14.97
CA ASP A 209 -10.75 -25.02 14.21
C ASP A 209 -11.62 -24.32 13.16
N VAL A 210 -12.31 -23.22 13.52
CA VAL A 210 -13.10 -22.41 12.60
C VAL A 210 -12.22 -21.87 11.47
N LEU A 211 -10.99 -21.47 11.77
CA LEU A 211 -10.04 -21.02 10.77
C LEU A 211 -9.41 -22.17 9.98
N GLY A 212 -9.44 -23.40 10.52
CA GLY A 212 -8.76 -24.56 9.94
C GLY A 212 -7.25 -24.41 9.99
N VAL A 213 -6.72 -23.88 11.10
CA VAL A 213 -5.27 -23.67 11.34
C VAL A 213 -4.76 -24.74 12.31
N PRO A 214 -4.09 -25.80 11.81
CA PRO A 214 -3.52 -26.81 12.67
C PRO A 214 -2.30 -26.27 13.44
N ALA A 215 -2.04 -26.81 14.60
CA ALA A 215 -0.80 -26.48 15.31
C ALA A 215 0.41 -27.05 14.56
N PHE A 216 1.49 -26.26 14.47
CA PHE A 216 2.78 -26.70 13.93
C PHE A 216 3.48 -27.67 14.89
N ARG A 217 3.39 -27.37 16.20
CA ARG A 217 3.83 -28.23 17.29
C ARG A 217 2.83 -28.17 18.43
N GLY A 218 2.68 -29.26 19.17
CA GLY A 218 1.69 -29.37 20.22
C GLY A 218 0.27 -29.50 19.67
N ARG A 219 -0.68 -28.80 20.27
CA ARG A 219 -2.11 -28.79 19.89
C ARG A 219 -2.69 -27.38 19.86
N ALA A 220 -3.80 -27.20 19.15
CA ALA A 220 -4.66 -26.04 19.27
C ALA A 220 -5.47 -26.09 20.59
N PHE A 221 -6.30 -25.10 20.87
CA PHE A 221 -7.18 -25.13 22.02
C PHE A 221 -8.25 -26.22 21.82
N HIS A 222 -8.61 -26.83 22.95
CA HIS A 222 -9.73 -27.76 23.08
C HIS A 222 -10.91 -27.06 23.80
N PRO A 223 -12.16 -27.44 23.58
CA PRO A 223 -13.31 -26.86 24.30
C PRO A 223 -13.14 -26.83 25.83
N ASP A 224 -12.49 -27.83 26.41
CA ASP A 224 -12.21 -27.89 27.84
C ASP A 224 -11.22 -26.78 28.30
N ASP A 225 -10.40 -26.23 27.45
CA ASP A 225 -9.49 -25.12 27.78
C ASP A 225 -10.24 -23.80 28.02
N ASP A 226 -11.49 -23.68 27.51
CA ASP A 226 -12.38 -22.54 27.73
C ASP A 226 -13.54 -22.87 28.72
N ALA A 227 -13.43 -23.95 29.48
CA ALA A 227 -14.35 -24.31 30.53
C ALA A 227 -14.11 -23.48 31.80
N ALA A 228 -15.12 -23.43 32.67
CA ALA A 228 -14.97 -22.78 33.96
C ALA A 228 -14.00 -23.58 34.84
N GLY A 229 -12.97 -22.91 35.34
CA GLY A 229 -11.91 -23.55 36.18
C GLY A 229 -10.83 -24.28 35.37
N ALA A 230 -10.82 -24.19 34.06
CA ALA A 230 -9.79 -24.75 33.21
C ALA A 230 -8.38 -24.25 33.57
N ASN A 231 -7.38 -25.08 33.36
CA ASN A 231 -5.97 -24.69 33.52
C ASN A 231 -5.58 -23.62 32.50
N PRO A 232 -4.83 -22.60 32.92
CA PRO A 232 -4.42 -21.54 31.99
C PRO A 232 -3.46 -22.08 30.93
N VAL A 233 -3.85 -21.92 29.67
CA VAL A 233 -3.08 -22.37 28.51
C VAL A 233 -2.83 -21.23 27.53
N VAL A 234 -1.76 -21.36 26.76
CA VAL A 234 -1.37 -20.37 25.73
C VAL A 234 -0.87 -21.08 24.47
N VAL A 235 -1.23 -20.52 23.31
CA VAL A 235 -0.68 -20.87 21.99
C VAL A 235 0.20 -19.73 21.52
N LEU A 236 1.40 -20.02 21.03
CA LEU A 236 2.36 -19.04 20.55
C LEU A 236 2.37 -18.97 19.02
N SER A 237 2.66 -17.79 18.47
CA SER A 237 2.96 -17.68 17.04
C SER A 237 4.32 -18.26 16.71
N TYR A 238 4.47 -18.83 15.51
CA TYR A 238 5.74 -19.35 15.02
C TYR A 238 6.85 -18.29 15.06
N GLY A 239 6.54 -17.06 14.63
CA GLY A 239 7.49 -15.95 14.62
C GLY A 239 7.96 -15.55 16.01
N TYR A 240 7.05 -15.51 16.99
CA TYR A 240 7.39 -15.20 18.38
C TYR A 240 8.22 -16.30 19.02
N TRP A 241 7.86 -17.57 18.81
CA TRP A 241 8.62 -18.71 19.25
C TRP A 241 10.06 -18.71 18.72
N GLN A 242 10.25 -18.34 17.44
CA GLN A 242 11.62 -18.19 16.89
C GLN A 242 12.39 -17.03 17.51
N ARG A 243 11.77 -15.84 17.56
CA ARG A 243 12.47 -14.61 18.01
C ARG A 243 12.82 -14.66 19.49
N ARG A 244 11.90 -15.11 20.35
CA ARG A 244 12.06 -15.04 21.80
C ARG A 244 12.65 -16.31 22.39
N PHE A 245 12.25 -17.45 21.89
CA PHE A 245 12.61 -18.75 22.47
C PHE A 245 13.60 -19.55 21.60
N GLY A 246 14.17 -18.94 20.56
CA GLY A 246 15.20 -19.57 19.71
C GLY A 246 14.71 -20.84 19.02
N ALA A 247 13.41 -20.94 18.73
CA ALA A 247 12.78 -22.15 18.17
C ALA A 247 12.98 -23.42 19.03
N ASN A 248 13.07 -23.29 20.36
CA ASN A 248 13.26 -24.43 21.25
C ASN A 248 12.04 -25.35 21.26
N PRO A 249 12.15 -26.60 20.81
CA PRO A 249 11.02 -27.53 20.73
C PRO A 249 10.52 -28.00 22.11
N ALA A 250 11.31 -27.91 23.17
CA ALA A 250 10.94 -28.30 24.51
C ALA A 250 9.99 -27.32 25.21
N LEU A 251 9.73 -26.16 24.59
CA LEU A 251 8.82 -25.13 25.15
C LEU A 251 7.36 -25.60 25.23
N VAL A 252 6.94 -26.52 24.37
CA VAL A 252 5.58 -27.12 24.44
C VAL A 252 5.45 -27.93 25.70
N ASN A 253 4.36 -27.69 26.45
CA ASN A 253 4.04 -28.18 27.81
C ASN A 253 4.87 -27.55 28.95
N GLU A 254 5.75 -26.57 28.66
CA GLU A 254 6.37 -25.77 29.70
C GLU A 254 5.48 -24.57 30.12
N THR A 255 5.82 -24.06 31.32
CA THR A 255 5.10 -22.91 31.89
C THR A 255 5.81 -21.62 31.59
N VAL A 256 5.07 -20.66 31.04
CA VAL A 256 5.48 -19.26 30.86
C VAL A 256 4.62 -18.37 31.76
N MET A 257 5.22 -17.30 32.26
CA MET A 257 4.50 -16.31 33.06
C MET A 257 3.97 -15.22 32.14
N LEU A 258 2.66 -15.05 32.06
CA LEU A 258 2.01 -13.95 31.33
C LEU A 258 1.46 -12.94 32.34
N ASN A 259 1.98 -11.71 32.28
CA ASN A 259 1.65 -10.68 33.28
C ASN A 259 1.80 -11.17 34.74
N GLY A 260 2.79 -12.04 35.00
CA GLY A 260 3.04 -12.64 36.33
C GLY A 260 2.07 -13.76 36.75
N ALA A 261 1.24 -14.27 35.83
CA ALA A 261 0.40 -15.46 36.06
C ALA A 261 0.90 -16.64 35.21
N PRO A 262 0.94 -17.88 35.75
CA PRO A 262 1.44 -19.03 35.01
C PRO A 262 0.43 -19.49 33.95
N TYR A 263 0.96 -19.81 32.73
CA TYR A 263 0.26 -20.40 31.60
C TYR A 263 1.08 -21.52 31.00
N THR A 264 0.46 -22.63 30.65
CA THR A 264 1.14 -23.74 29.95
C THR A 264 1.11 -23.51 28.42
N VAL A 265 2.25 -23.59 27.78
CA VAL A 265 2.34 -23.51 26.31
C VAL A 265 1.83 -24.84 25.73
N VAL A 266 0.63 -24.85 25.13
CA VAL A 266 0.04 -26.07 24.56
C VAL A 266 0.34 -26.24 23.06
N GLY A 267 0.69 -25.16 22.36
CA GLY A 267 0.97 -25.27 20.94
C GLY A 267 1.64 -24.05 20.33
N ILE A 268 2.06 -24.23 19.08
CA ILE A 268 2.71 -23.21 18.25
C ILE A 268 1.99 -23.22 16.90
N THR A 269 1.60 -22.04 16.40
CA THR A 269 0.92 -21.90 15.09
C THR A 269 1.87 -22.16 13.93
N PRO A 270 1.37 -22.49 12.73
CA PRO A 270 2.21 -22.69 11.56
C PRO A 270 2.90 -21.39 11.09
N PRO A 271 4.04 -21.52 10.38
CA PRO A 271 4.70 -20.37 9.75
C PRO A 271 3.74 -19.55 8.88
N GLY A 272 3.82 -18.22 9.00
CA GLY A 272 2.99 -17.30 8.20
C GLY A 272 1.62 -16.97 8.80
N PHE A 273 1.13 -17.70 9.80
CA PHE A 273 -0.09 -17.34 10.50
C PHE A 273 0.22 -16.35 11.64
N THR A 274 -0.28 -15.13 11.52
CA THR A 274 -0.11 -14.05 12.51
C THR A 274 -1.44 -13.59 13.13
N GLY A 275 -2.53 -14.32 12.86
CA GLY A 275 -3.89 -14.00 13.29
C GLY A 275 -4.78 -13.53 12.13
N THR A 276 -6.00 -13.11 12.43
CA THR A 276 -7.01 -12.70 11.44
C THR A 276 -7.04 -11.20 11.22
N LYS A 277 -6.24 -10.40 11.96
CA LYS A 277 -6.16 -8.93 11.79
C LYS A 277 -4.88 -8.56 11.05
N ILE A 278 -5.01 -8.12 9.80
CA ILE A 278 -3.86 -7.73 8.98
C ILE A 278 -3.23 -6.44 9.50
N GLY A 279 -1.89 -6.41 9.51
CA GLY A 279 -1.11 -5.25 9.99
C GLY A 279 -0.84 -5.27 11.50
N HIS A 280 -1.43 -6.19 12.26
CA HIS A 280 -1.21 -6.36 13.69
C HIS A 280 -0.91 -7.83 13.99
N ALA A 281 0.36 -8.18 13.97
CA ALA A 281 0.77 -9.55 14.31
C ALA A 281 0.43 -9.85 15.76
N THR A 282 -0.19 -11.00 16.00
CA THR A 282 -0.44 -11.54 17.34
C THR A 282 0.67 -12.53 17.68
N ASP A 283 1.35 -12.35 18.82
CA ASP A 283 2.44 -13.19 19.29
C ASP A 283 1.93 -14.40 20.07
N LEU A 284 0.81 -14.25 20.79
CA LEU A 284 0.23 -15.31 21.58
C LEU A 284 -1.30 -15.20 21.69
N TRP A 285 -1.93 -16.34 21.90
CA TRP A 285 -3.38 -16.46 22.09
C TRP A 285 -3.68 -17.18 23.40
N VAL A 286 -4.77 -16.74 24.09
CA VAL A 286 -5.29 -17.38 25.30
C VAL A 286 -6.81 -17.57 25.16
N PRO A 287 -7.43 -18.58 25.84
CA PRO A 287 -8.89 -18.76 25.80
C PRO A 287 -9.66 -17.54 26.32
N LEU A 288 -10.87 -17.27 25.79
CA LEU A 288 -11.70 -16.11 26.18
C LEU A 288 -12.01 -16.09 27.67
N ARG A 289 -12.29 -17.24 28.31
CA ARG A 289 -12.57 -17.30 29.74
C ARG A 289 -11.39 -16.94 30.63
N MET A 290 -10.17 -16.91 30.07
CA MET A 290 -8.99 -16.42 30.78
C MET A 290 -8.92 -14.89 30.78
N GLN A 291 -9.88 -14.16 30.14
CA GLN A 291 -9.89 -12.70 30.03
C GLN A 291 -9.67 -11.99 31.39
N PRO A 292 -10.36 -12.31 32.48
CA PRO A 292 -10.16 -11.61 33.76
C PRO A 292 -8.73 -11.77 34.29
N ARG A 293 -8.16 -12.98 34.17
CA ARG A 293 -6.79 -13.30 34.61
C ARG A 293 -5.75 -12.68 33.66
N PHE A 294 -5.96 -12.78 32.34
CA PHE A 294 -5.05 -12.31 31.31
C PHE A 294 -4.99 -10.77 31.24
N MET A 295 -6.15 -10.12 31.28
CA MET A 295 -6.25 -8.65 31.20
C MET A 295 -6.16 -7.99 32.58
N ARG A 296 -6.19 -8.78 33.68
CA ARG A 296 -6.26 -8.29 35.06
C ARG A 296 -7.30 -7.20 35.24
N LYS A 297 -8.51 -7.47 34.76
CA LYS A 297 -9.67 -6.58 34.81
C LYS A 297 -10.86 -7.35 35.35
N GLU A 298 -11.91 -6.60 35.70
CA GLU A 298 -13.25 -7.18 35.92
C GLU A 298 -13.66 -8.04 34.72
N SER A 299 -14.50 -9.03 35.02
CA SER A 299 -14.96 -9.95 33.99
C SER A 299 -15.86 -9.24 32.98
N PHE A 300 -15.48 -9.32 31.71
CA PHE A 300 -16.30 -8.84 30.59
C PHE A 300 -17.26 -9.92 30.07
N LEU A 301 -17.24 -11.11 30.69
CA LEU A 301 -17.94 -12.28 30.18
C LEU A 301 -19.44 -12.30 30.51
N ALA A 302 -19.86 -11.63 31.58
CA ALA A 302 -21.24 -11.63 32.01
C ALA A 302 -22.08 -10.46 31.49
N ASP A 303 -21.44 -9.37 31.06
CA ASP A 303 -22.12 -8.15 30.68
C ASP A 303 -22.51 -8.17 29.20
N GLY A 304 -23.82 -8.25 28.94
CA GLY A 304 -24.35 -8.21 27.57
C GLY A 304 -24.26 -6.86 26.89
N ARG A 305 -23.96 -5.77 27.63
CA ARG A 305 -23.81 -4.43 27.09
C ARG A 305 -22.36 -4.08 26.74
N LEU A 306 -21.42 -4.94 27.11
CA LEU A 306 -20.00 -4.70 26.87
C LEU A 306 -19.59 -5.33 25.54
N TRP A 307 -19.36 -4.50 24.53
CA TRP A 307 -19.05 -4.86 23.16
C TRP A 307 -17.53 -4.80 22.92
N TRP A 308 -16.86 -5.96 22.87
CA TRP A 308 -15.40 -6.04 22.85
C TRP A 308 -14.85 -7.16 21.97
N LEU A 309 -15.72 -8.00 21.40
CA LEU A 309 -15.36 -9.13 20.56
C LEU A 309 -15.57 -8.82 19.08
N SER A 310 -14.67 -9.27 18.26
CA SER A 310 -14.86 -9.44 16.83
C SER A 310 -15.20 -10.89 16.55
N VAL A 311 -16.30 -11.14 15.85
CA VAL A 311 -16.81 -12.49 15.59
C VAL A 311 -16.55 -12.87 14.14
N ILE A 312 -16.16 -14.12 13.92
CA ILE A 312 -15.92 -14.73 12.62
C ILE A 312 -16.64 -16.08 12.53
N GLY A 313 -17.34 -16.32 11.45
CA GLY A 313 -18.05 -17.58 11.21
C GLY A 313 -17.56 -18.25 9.94
N ARG A 314 -17.67 -19.58 9.89
CA ARG A 314 -17.49 -20.35 8.68
C ARG A 314 -18.86 -20.80 8.18
N LEU A 315 -19.29 -20.32 7.01
CA LEU A 315 -20.56 -20.72 6.40
C LEU A 315 -20.51 -22.19 5.96
N LYS A 316 -21.62 -22.88 6.11
CA LYS A 316 -21.83 -24.17 5.47
C LYS A 316 -21.82 -24.01 3.94
N PRO A 317 -21.41 -25.03 3.19
CA PRO A 317 -21.44 -25.00 1.74
C PRO A 317 -22.82 -24.61 1.19
N CYS A 318 -22.84 -23.79 0.15
CA CYS A 318 -24.06 -23.35 -0.55
C CYS A 318 -25.02 -22.46 0.25
N VAL A 319 -24.67 -21.98 1.42
CA VAL A 319 -25.51 -21.01 2.20
C VAL A 319 -25.28 -19.59 1.65
N PRO A 320 -26.35 -18.89 1.20
CA PRO A 320 -26.21 -17.50 0.76
C PRO A 320 -25.91 -16.58 1.95
N LEU A 321 -25.00 -15.59 1.74
CA LEU A 321 -24.65 -14.62 2.79
C LEU A 321 -25.86 -13.85 3.30
N ALA A 322 -26.79 -13.47 2.42
CA ALA A 322 -28.02 -12.76 2.79
C ALA A 322 -28.91 -13.57 3.74
N GLN A 323 -29.01 -14.89 3.57
CA GLN A 323 -29.77 -15.77 4.46
C GLN A 323 -29.12 -15.84 5.84
N ALA A 324 -27.79 -15.98 5.87
CA ALA A 324 -27.03 -15.98 7.11
C ALA A 324 -27.19 -14.64 7.87
N GLN A 325 -27.10 -13.53 7.15
CA GLN A 325 -27.30 -12.20 7.72
C GLN A 325 -28.69 -12.01 8.32
N ALA A 326 -29.73 -12.47 7.65
CA ALA A 326 -31.10 -12.40 8.16
C ALA A 326 -31.24 -13.20 9.48
N SER A 327 -30.70 -14.43 9.52
CA SER A 327 -30.72 -15.28 10.71
C SER A 327 -29.97 -14.66 11.90
N VAL A 328 -28.76 -14.13 11.65
CA VAL A 328 -27.96 -13.45 12.68
C VAL A 328 -28.69 -12.25 13.26
N ASN A 329 -29.35 -11.44 12.41
CA ASN A 329 -30.09 -10.28 12.87
C ASN A 329 -31.38 -10.64 13.65
N VAL A 330 -32.04 -11.76 13.37
CA VAL A 330 -33.14 -12.27 14.20
C VAL A 330 -32.64 -12.60 15.59
N THR A 331 -31.50 -13.33 15.69
CA THR A 331 -30.90 -13.67 16.99
C THR A 331 -30.45 -12.41 17.74
N LEU A 332 -29.87 -11.42 17.05
CA LEU A 332 -29.53 -10.13 17.65
C LEU A 332 -30.73 -9.41 18.25
N GLN A 333 -31.82 -9.28 17.48
CA GLN A 333 -33.02 -8.58 17.99
C GLN A 333 -33.66 -9.31 19.18
N GLN A 334 -33.67 -10.63 19.17
CA GLN A 334 -34.10 -11.44 20.33
C GLN A 334 -33.21 -11.16 21.55
N PHE A 335 -31.89 -11.15 21.36
CA PHE A 335 -30.93 -10.85 22.42
C PHE A 335 -31.12 -9.44 22.99
N LEU A 336 -31.26 -8.43 22.12
CA LEU A 336 -31.47 -7.04 22.55
C LEU A 336 -32.82 -6.83 23.28
N SER A 337 -33.85 -7.62 22.97
CA SER A 337 -35.15 -7.53 23.64
C SER A 337 -35.12 -8.02 25.10
N GLU A 338 -34.16 -8.89 25.44
CA GLU A 338 -34.00 -9.43 26.79
C GLU A 338 -33.19 -8.50 27.72
N ILE A 339 -32.43 -7.58 27.18
CA ILE A 339 -31.67 -6.62 27.98
C ILE A 339 -32.52 -5.38 28.24
N PRO A 340 -32.77 -5.02 29.51
CA PRO A 340 -33.57 -3.82 29.83
C PRO A 340 -32.95 -2.57 29.20
N PRO A 341 -33.71 -1.71 28.50
CA PRO A 341 -33.17 -0.48 27.96
C PRO A 341 -32.83 0.53 29.07
N ALA A 342 -31.76 1.29 28.92
CA ALA A 342 -31.40 2.35 29.87
C ALA A 342 -32.28 3.60 29.68
N SER A 343 -32.85 3.80 28.46
CA SER A 343 -33.75 4.92 28.14
C SER A 343 -34.75 4.55 27.05
N SER A 344 -35.83 5.34 26.94
CA SER A 344 -36.82 5.16 25.87
C SER A 344 -36.19 5.38 24.47
N GLN A 345 -35.19 6.22 24.37
CA GLN A 345 -34.45 6.47 23.10
C GLN A 345 -33.67 5.23 22.71
N GLU A 346 -32.95 4.62 23.65
CA GLU A 346 -32.20 3.38 23.41
C GLU A 346 -33.11 2.26 22.88
N LEU A 347 -34.36 2.19 23.36
CA LEU A 347 -35.32 1.21 22.88
C LEU A 347 -35.68 1.40 21.40
N VAL A 348 -35.77 2.62 20.93
CA VAL A 348 -36.03 2.96 19.53
C VAL A 348 -34.79 2.67 18.68
N ASP A 349 -33.64 3.07 19.18
CA ASP A 349 -32.36 2.91 18.43
C ASP A 349 -32.00 1.42 18.29
N ARG A 350 -32.22 0.59 19.29
CA ARG A 350 -32.02 -0.86 19.28
C ARG A 350 -32.75 -1.57 18.13
N ARG A 351 -33.93 -1.09 17.73
CA ARG A 351 -34.70 -1.68 16.63
C ARG A 351 -34.02 -1.45 15.27
N ALA A 352 -33.22 -0.42 15.17
CA ALA A 352 -32.45 -0.10 13.96
C ALA A 352 -31.08 -0.79 13.91
N VAL A 353 -30.60 -1.29 15.07
CA VAL A 353 -29.29 -1.96 15.16
C VAL A 353 -29.31 -3.29 14.42
N ARG A 354 -28.31 -3.53 13.60
CA ARG A 354 -28.10 -4.76 12.83
C ARG A 354 -26.62 -5.14 12.81
N ILE A 355 -26.35 -6.42 12.64
CA ILE A 355 -25.02 -6.95 12.30
C ILE A 355 -24.95 -7.04 10.77
N GLU A 356 -23.90 -6.47 10.17
CA GLU A 356 -23.61 -6.66 8.76
C GLU A 356 -22.59 -7.81 8.61
N LEU A 357 -22.92 -8.78 7.76
CA LEU A 357 -22.00 -9.88 7.45
C LEU A 357 -21.16 -9.54 6.20
N LEU A 358 -19.86 -9.59 6.36
CA LEU A 358 -18.90 -9.27 5.30
C LEU A 358 -18.06 -10.49 4.90
N PRO A 359 -17.63 -10.61 3.63
CA PRO A 359 -16.72 -11.69 3.21
C PRO A 359 -15.43 -11.69 4.04
N GLY A 360 -15.16 -12.81 4.75
CA GLY A 360 -14.05 -12.95 5.69
C GLY A 360 -12.74 -13.45 5.11
N ALA A 361 -12.68 -13.75 3.81
CA ALA A 361 -11.51 -14.32 3.16
C ALA A 361 -10.20 -13.57 3.42
N ARG A 362 -10.28 -12.28 3.64
CA ARG A 362 -9.15 -11.39 3.83
C ARG A 362 -8.94 -10.98 5.31
N GLY A 363 -9.76 -11.46 6.24
CA GLY A 363 -9.73 -11.10 7.66
C GLY A 363 -10.12 -9.66 7.98
N PHE A 364 -10.02 -9.29 9.25
CA PHE A 364 -10.27 -7.94 9.72
C PHE A 364 -9.12 -7.00 9.34
N SER A 365 -9.39 -5.78 8.87
CA SER A 365 -8.34 -4.85 8.51
C SER A 365 -8.77 -3.38 8.52
N GLY A 366 -8.51 -2.71 9.63
CA GLY A 366 -8.53 -1.23 9.69
C GLY A 366 -7.49 -0.60 8.75
N VAL A 367 -6.34 -1.27 8.60
CA VAL A 367 -5.25 -0.84 7.69
C VAL A 367 -5.74 -0.77 6.24
N ARG A 368 -6.59 -1.71 5.82
CA ARG A 368 -7.14 -1.73 4.46
C ARG A 368 -7.96 -0.49 4.16
N ARG A 369 -8.81 -0.08 5.10
CA ARG A 369 -9.65 1.11 4.98
C ARG A 369 -8.81 2.39 4.92
N LEU A 370 -7.78 2.49 5.77
CA LEU A 370 -6.86 3.61 5.80
C LEU A 370 -6.04 3.73 4.49
N PHE A 371 -5.55 2.60 3.95
CA PHE A 371 -4.65 2.61 2.79
C PHE A 371 -5.35 2.40 1.45
N ALA A 372 -6.66 2.11 1.39
CA ALA A 372 -7.38 1.86 0.13
C ALA A 372 -7.25 3.03 -0.86
N MET A 373 -7.63 4.24 -0.43
CA MET A 373 -7.56 5.44 -1.27
C MET A 373 -6.11 5.85 -1.61
N PRO A 374 -5.16 5.90 -0.65
CA PRO A 374 -3.76 6.13 -0.93
C PRO A 374 -3.14 5.16 -1.94
N LEU A 375 -3.37 3.86 -1.78
CA LEU A 375 -2.85 2.85 -2.70
C LEU A 375 -3.46 2.95 -4.10
N ALA A 376 -4.77 3.26 -4.20
CA ALA A 376 -5.43 3.52 -5.47
C ALA A 376 -4.81 4.73 -6.18
N LEU A 377 -4.52 5.81 -5.45
CA LEU A 377 -3.85 7.00 -5.98
C LEU A 377 -2.44 6.69 -6.48
N LEU A 378 -1.64 5.95 -5.68
CA LEU A 378 -0.31 5.52 -6.09
C LEU A 378 -0.35 4.61 -7.32
N MET A 379 -1.33 3.69 -7.41
CA MET A 379 -1.55 2.85 -8.60
C MET A 379 -1.88 3.69 -9.83
N ALA A 380 -2.75 4.70 -9.70
CA ALA A 380 -3.04 5.63 -10.79
C ALA A 380 -1.78 6.40 -11.21
N GLY A 381 -0.99 6.89 -10.25
CA GLY A 381 0.27 7.59 -10.49
C GLY A 381 1.29 6.75 -11.25
N VAL A 382 1.53 5.49 -10.82
CA VAL A 382 2.46 4.60 -11.55
C VAL A 382 1.89 4.15 -12.90
N GLY A 383 0.57 4.07 -13.05
CA GLY A 383 -0.08 3.86 -14.35
C GLY A 383 0.19 5.00 -15.33
N VAL A 384 0.10 6.24 -14.86
CA VAL A 384 0.49 7.44 -15.64
C VAL A 384 1.98 7.42 -15.97
N LEU A 385 2.83 7.07 -15.00
CA LEU A 385 4.28 6.94 -15.22
C LEU A 385 4.61 5.90 -16.30
N LEU A 386 3.91 4.75 -16.27
CA LEU A 386 4.04 3.74 -17.29
C LEU A 386 3.61 4.25 -18.68
N MET A 387 2.51 5.00 -18.77
CA MET A 387 2.09 5.62 -20.04
C MET A 387 3.16 6.57 -20.58
N ILE A 388 3.79 7.39 -19.71
CA ILE A 388 4.91 8.26 -20.10
C ILE A 388 6.10 7.43 -20.62
N ALA A 389 6.45 6.35 -19.90
CA ALA A 389 7.53 5.45 -20.32
C ALA A 389 7.24 4.83 -21.69
N CYS A 390 6.02 4.40 -21.89
CA CYS A 390 5.58 3.83 -23.15
C CYS A 390 5.60 4.83 -24.31
N VAL A 391 5.16 6.06 -24.10
CA VAL A 391 5.27 7.15 -25.10
C VAL A 391 6.74 7.40 -25.48
N ASN A 392 7.66 7.35 -24.51
CA ASN A 392 9.10 7.46 -24.78
C ASN A 392 9.62 6.34 -25.67
N VAL A 393 9.25 5.09 -25.38
CA VAL A 393 9.64 3.94 -26.21
C VAL A 393 9.04 4.07 -27.61
N CYS A 394 7.78 4.52 -27.72
CA CYS A 394 7.14 4.80 -29.01
C CYS A 394 7.95 5.83 -29.83
N HIS A 395 8.35 6.94 -29.21
CA HIS A 395 9.22 7.93 -29.85
C HIS A 395 10.54 7.34 -30.35
N LEU A 396 11.21 6.54 -29.51
CA LEU A 396 12.46 5.88 -29.86
C LEU A 396 12.28 4.88 -31.04
N LEU A 397 11.18 4.12 -31.04
CA LEU A 397 10.84 3.19 -32.11
C LEU A 397 10.50 3.92 -33.42
N LEU A 398 9.73 5.02 -33.36
CA LEU A 398 9.43 5.86 -34.52
C LEU A 398 10.68 6.47 -35.10
N ALA A 399 11.60 6.96 -34.26
CA ALA A 399 12.90 7.47 -34.67
C ALA A 399 13.72 6.46 -35.48
N ARG A 400 13.71 5.22 -34.99
CA ARG A 400 14.42 4.10 -35.62
C ARG A 400 13.76 3.63 -36.90
N ALA A 401 12.44 3.52 -36.93
CA ALA A 401 11.70 3.13 -38.13
C ALA A 401 11.94 4.09 -39.30
N THR A 402 12.11 5.38 -38.98
CA THR A 402 12.41 6.40 -40.00
C THR A 402 13.81 6.21 -40.63
N ARG A 403 14.83 5.87 -39.81
CA ARG A 403 16.19 5.59 -40.32
C ARG A 403 16.25 4.32 -41.17
N ARG A 404 15.36 3.33 -40.89
CA ARG A 404 15.29 2.05 -41.61
C ARG A 404 14.29 2.05 -42.76
N HIS A 405 13.71 3.20 -43.10
CA HIS A 405 12.66 3.28 -44.12
C HIS A 405 13.12 2.74 -45.47
N ARG A 406 14.34 3.07 -45.91
CA ARG A 406 14.93 2.55 -47.18
C ARG A 406 15.07 1.02 -47.16
N GLU A 407 15.49 0.45 -46.05
CA GLU A 407 15.60 -1.01 -45.82
C GLU A 407 14.23 -1.69 -45.95
N PHE A 408 13.17 -1.11 -45.33
CA PHE A 408 11.81 -1.65 -45.38
C PHE A 408 11.22 -1.53 -46.80
N SER A 409 11.45 -0.43 -47.50
CA SER A 409 10.99 -0.24 -48.88
C SER A 409 11.65 -1.24 -49.84
N LEU A 410 12.95 -1.47 -49.70
CA LEU A 410 13.69 -2.49 -50.45
C LEU A 410 13.13 -3.91 -50.20
N ARG A 411 12.88 -4.28 -48.96
CA ARG A 411 12.31 -5.59 -48.58
C ARG A 411 10.91 -5.80 -49.15
N MET A 412 10.07 -4.77 -49.14
CA MET A 412 8.74 -4.81 -49.77
C MET A 412 8.83 -4.93 -51.28
N ALA A 413 9.78 -4.24 -51.93
CA ALA A 413 10.03 -4.37 -53.35
C ALA A 413 10.50 -5.79 -53.74
N LEU A 414 11.21 -6.47 -52.83
CA LEU A 414 11.65 -7.85 -52.98
C LEU A 414 10.59 -8.90 -52.59
N GLY A 415 9.32 -8.49 -52.33
CA GLY A 415 8.20 -9.38 -52.10
C GLY A 415 7.92 -9.70 -50.62
N ALA A 416 8.55 -9.01 -49.64
CA ALA A 416 8.20 -9.27 -48.22
C ALA A 416 6.79 -8.79 -47.89
N SER A 417 5.97 -9.65 -47.29
CA SER A 417 4.62 -9.31 -46.87
C SER A 417 4.59 -8.31 -45.71
N ARG A 418 3.56 -7.46 -45.66
CA ARG A 418 3.35 -6.50 -44.55
C ARG A 418 3.26 -7.19 -43.21
N ALA A 419 2.61 -8.35 -43.16
CA ALA A 419 2.47 -9.15 -41.92
C ALA A 419 3.84 -9.61 -41.38
N ARG A 420 4.78 -9.94 -42.22
CA ARG A 420 6.15 -10.35 -41.84
C ARG A 420 6.92 -9.18 -41.20
N LEU A 421 6.81 -7.98 -41.77
CA LEU A 421 7.45 -6.76 -41.21
C LEU A 421 6.81 -6.36 -39.88
N LEU A 422 5.47 -6.43 -39.79
CA LEU A 422 4.71 -6.21 -38.55
C LEU A 422 5.17 -7.15 -37.45
N ARG A 423 5.20 -8.45 -37.73
CA ARG A 423 5.64 -9.47 -36.77
C ARG A 423 7.07 -9.23 -36.29
N GLN A 424 7.98 -8.89 -37.19
CA GLN A 424 9.36 -8.58 -36.84
C GLN A 424 9.47 -7.39 -35.90
N LEU A 425 8.73 -6.29 -36.17
CA LEU A 425 8.73 -5.09 -35.30
C LEU A 425 8.09 -5.40 -33.92
N LEU A 426 7.01 -6.19 -33.89
CA LEU A 426 6.41 -6.63 -32.64
C LEU A 426 7.35 -7.54 -31.85
N THR A 427 8.11 -8.42 -32.50
CA THR A 427 9.11 -9.27 -31.82
C THR A 427 10.27 -8.43 -31.24
N GLU A 428 10.74 -7.38 -31.95
CA GLU A 428 11.72 -6.42 -31.40
C GLU A 428 11.14 -5.71 -30.18
N GLY A 429 9.88 -5.25 -30.23
CA GLY A 429 9.17 -4.62 -29.10
C GLY A 429 8.97 -5.58 -27.92
N LEU A 430 8.55 -6.82 -28.19
CA LEU A 430 8.35 -7.84 -27.16
C LEU A 430 9.65 -8.18 -26.43
N MET A 431 10.75 -8.28 -27.15
CA MET A 431 12.07 -8.54 -26.57
C MET A 431 12.53 -7.38 -25.66
N LEU A 432 12.29 -6.12 -26.08
CA LEU A 432 12.58 -4.93 -25.26
C LEU A 432 11.71 -4.92 -23.99
N SER A 433 10.41 -5.23 -24.11
CA SER A 433 9.50 -5.27 -22.98
C SER A 433 9.78 -6.45 -22.04
N ALA A 434 10.21 -7.61 -22.57
CA ALA A 434 10.62 -8.74 -21.74
C ALA A 434 11.90 -8.43 -20.94
N LEU A 435 12.90 -7.81 -21.56
CA LEU A 435 14.12 -7.39 -20.88
C LEU A 435 13.85 -6.25 -19.89
N GLY A 436 13.01 -5.28 -20.27
CA GLY A 436 12.54 -4.20 -19.41
C GLY A 436 11.72 -4.73 -18.23
N GLY A 437 10.84 -5.69 -18.47
CA GLY A 437 10.04 -6.37 -17.44
C GLY A 437 10.91 -7.15 -16.45
N ALA A 438 11.88 -7.93 -16.93
CA ALA A 438 12.82 -8.65 -16.08
C ALA A 438 13.65 -7.69 -15.20
N ALA A 439 14.19 -6.62 -15.78
CA ALA A 439 14.89 -5.58 -15.03
C ALA A 439 13.95 -4.85 -14.07
N GLY A 440 12.69 -4.62 -14.47
CA GLY A 440 11.64 -4.03 -13.65
C GLY A 440 11.29 -4.87 -12.42
N VAL A 441 11.21 -6.19 -12.56
CA VAL A 441 10.99 -7.11 -11.41
C VAL A 441 12.15 -7.02 -10.42
N LEU A 442 13.39 -6.93 -10.88
CA LEU A 442 14.57 -6.75 -10.01
C LEU A 442 14.50 -5.41 -9.26
N ILE A 443 14.14 -4.33 -9.95
CA ILE A 443 13.95 -3.01 -9.34
C ILE A 443 12.80 -3.06 -8.32
N ALA A 444 11.67 -3.69 -8.66
CA ALA A 444 10.52 -3.84 -7.78
C ALA A 444 10.87 -4.60 -6.50
N TRP A 445 11.66 -5.66 -6.62
CA TRP A 445 12.13 -6.44 -5.46
C TRP A 445 13.02 -5.61 -4.51
N TRP A 446 13.94 -4.82 -5.06
CA TRP A 446 14.79 -3.93 -4.27
C TRP A 446 13.99 -2.80 -3.60
N LEU A 447 13.07 -2.19 -4.34
CA LEU A 447 12.19 -1.15 -3.81
C LEU A 447 11.28 -1.70 -2.70
N ALA A 448 10.70 -2.89 -2.87
CA ALA A 448 9.85 -3.52 -1.87
C ALA A 448 10.62 -3.81 -0.58
N GLN A 449 11.84 -4.35 -0.66
CA GLN A 449 12.70 -4.55 0.51
C GLN A 449 13.09 -3.25 1.19
N GLY A 450 13.41 -2.22 0.40
CA GLY A 450 13.71 -0.88 0.93
C GLY A 450 12.53 -0.28 1.68
N LEU A 451 11.31 -0.42 1.14
CA LEU A 451 10.06 0.05 1.77
C LEU A 451 9.77 -0.67 3.09
N VAL A 452 9.93 -1.99 3.14
CA VAL A 452 9.74 -2.77 4.37
C VAL A 452 10.74 -2.34 5.45
N ARG A 453 12.04 -2.23 5.11
CA ARG A 453 13.06 -1.76 6.05
C ARG A 453 12.79 -0.33 6.55
N LEU A 454 12.28 0.53 5.68
CA LEU A 454 11.94 1.90 6.03
C LEU A 454 10.72 1.95 6.97
N ALA A 455 9.74 1.07 6.77
CA ALA A 455 8.58 0.92 7.64
C ALA A 455 8.96 0.37 9.01
N ASP A 456 9.79 -0.67 9.08
CA ASP A 456 10.31 -1.25 10.33
C ASP A 456 11.13 -0.24 11.15
N TYR A 457 12.03 0.50 10.49
CA TYR A 457 12.85 1.52 11.14
C TYR A 457 12.01 2.65 11.77
N ARG A 458 10.81 2.90 11.24
CA ARG A 458 9.89 3.96 11.69
C ARG A 458 8.82 3.49 12.67
N GLY A 459 8.88 2.24 13.15
CA GLY A 459 7.97 1.70 14.17
C GLY A 459 6.52 1.51 13.68
N ALA A 460 6.30 1.57 12.38
CA ALA A 460 5.06 1.10 11.80
C ALA A 460 5.09 -0.43 11.84
N ALA A 461 4.49 -1.02 12.85
CA ALA A 461 4.40 -2.47 13.02
C ALA A 461 3.50 -3.14 11.96
N VAL A 462 3.67 -2.77 10.70
CA VAL A 462 2.99 -3.40 9.57
C VAL A 462 3.91 -4.51 9.05
N THR A 463 3.79 -5.69 9.62
CA THR A 463 4.46 -6.89 9.10
C THR A 463 3.81 -7.31 7.79
N VAL A 464 4.18 -6.64 6.69
CA VAL A 464 3.77 -7.04 5.34
C VAL A 464 4.89 -7.89 4.76
N VAL A 465 4.65 -9.18 4.63
CA VAL A 465 5.58 -10.08 3.92
C VAL A 465 5.32 -9.92 2.42
N VAL A 466 6.20 -9.20 1.73
CA VAL A 466 6.14 -9.06 0.27
C VAL A 466 6.84 -10.25 -0.35
N THR A 467 6.11 -11.32 -0.63
CA THR A 467 6.59 -12.46 -1.42
C THR A 467 6.19 -12.28 -2.89
N PRO A 468 7.04 -12.71 -3.85
CA PRO A 468 6.65 -12.78 -5.25
C PRO A 468 5.46 -13.73 -5.40
N ASP A 469 4.27 -13.16 -5.69
CA ASP A 469 3.04 -13.92 -5.93
C ASP A 469 2.85 -14.10 -7.45
N ALA A 470 2.24 -15.21 -7.84
CA ALA A 470 1.88 -15.48 -9.23
C ALA A 470 1.02 -14.36 -9.85
N ARG A 471 0.18 -13.71 -9.05
CA ARG A 471 -0.63 -12.54 -9.47
C ARG A 471 0.24 -11.35 -9.87
N VAL A 472 1.30 -11.06 -9.10
CA VAL A 472 2.25 -9.98 -9.39
C VAL A 472 3.00 -10.27 -10.68
N ILE A 473 3.46 -11.52 -10.86
CA ILE A 473 4.17 -11.95 -12.08
C ILE A 473 3.23 -11.87 -13.30
N ALA A 474 1.99 -12.36 -13.17
CA ALA A 474 0.99 -12.30 -14.24
C ALA A 474 0.64 -10.87 -14.64
N LEU A 475 0.43 -9.97 -13.67
CA LEU A 475 0.20 -8.56 -13.96
C LEU A 475 1.40 -7.90 -14.64
N THR A 476 2.61 -8.17 -14.16
CA THR A 476 3.84 -7.63 -14.76
C THR A 476 3.98 -8.09 -16.22
N ALA A 477 3.71 -9.37 -16.49
CA ALA A 477 3.71 -9.90 -17.85
C ALA A 477 2.61 -9.26 -18.71
N LEU A 478 1.40 -9.10 -18.18
CA LEU A 478 0.28 -8.44 -18.88
C LEU A 478 0.62 -6.99 -19.22
N VAL A 479 1.16 -6.23 -18.26
CA VAL A 479 1.57 -4.84 -18.43
C VAL A 479 2.68 -4.72 -19.49
N ALA A 480 3.69 -5.61 -19.47
CA ALA A 480 4.74 -5.64 -20.47
C ALA A 480 4.20 -5.97 -21.88
N LEU A 481 3.25 -6.90 -21.97
CA LEU A 481 2.56 -7.26 -23.22
C LEU A 481 1.71 -6.09 -23.73
N ALA A 482 0.90 -5.48 -22.87
CA ALA A 482 0.07 -4.32 -23.21
C ALA A 482 0.94 -3.14 -23.70
N ALA A 483 2.04 -2.85 -23.04
CA ALA A 483 3.02 -1.87 -23.47
C ALA A 483 3.56 -2.18 -24.88
N THR A 484 3.93 -3.45 -25.15
CA THR A 484 4.39 -3.87 -26.47
C THR A 484 3.34 -3.64 -27.56
N VAL A 485 2.10 -4.03 -27.29
CA VAL A 485 0.98 -3.91 -28.24
C VAL A 485 0.67 -2.44 -28.52
N LEU A 486 0.47 -1.65 -27.48
CA LEU A 486 0.07 -0.24 -27.60
C LEU A 486 1.11 0.59 -28.37
N PHE A 487 2.39 0.33 -28.16
CA PHE A 487 3.47 1.16 -28.70
C PHE A 487 4.26 0.50 -29.82
N GLY A 488 4.16 -0.81 -30.00
CA GLY A 488 4.69 -1.53 -31.15
C GLY A 488 3.79 -1.46 -32.38
N LEU A 489 2.46 -1.45 -32.19
CA LEU A 489 1.50 -1.42 -33.32
C LEU A 489 1.49 -0.06 -34.06
N ALA A 490 1.58 1.06 -33.35
CA ALA A 490 1.51 2.39 -33.96
C ALA A 490 2.66 2.65 -34.97
N PRO A 491 3.96 2.41 -34.65
CA PRO A 491 5.05 2.50 -35.62
C PRO A 491 4.94 1.45 -36.72
N ALA A 492 4.50 0.24 -36.37
CA ALA A 492 4.39 -0.87 -37.29
C ALA A 492 3.30 -0.64 -38.34
N TRP A 493 2.13 -0.10 -37.95
CA TRP A 493 1.05 0.27 -38.87
C TRP A 493 1.44 1.44 -39.78
N GLN A 494 2.12 2.47 -39.24
CA GLN A 494 2.61 3.60 -40.03
C GLN A 494 3.67 3.18 -41.04
N SER A 495 4.52 2.18 -40.73
CA SER A 495 5.55 1.70 -41.67
C SER A 495 4.98 0.74 -42.73
N SER A 496 3.83 0.11 -42.51
CA SER A 496 3.19 -0.83 -43.46
C SER A 496 2.29 -0.14 -44.50
N GLY A 497 1.87 1.12 -44.26
CA GLY A 497 0.98 1.88 -45.16
C GLY A 497 1.65 2.50 -46.39
N ILE A 498 2.92 2.19 -46.71
CA ILE A 498 3.68 2.80 -47.77
C ILE A 498 3.29 2.22 -49.14
N GLN A 499 2.71 3.07 -50.01
CA GLN A 499 2.53 2.74 -51.43
C GLN A 499 3.86 2.91 -52.14
N LEU A 500 4.31 1.85 -52.85
CA LEU A 500 5.60 1.79 -53.54
C LEU A 500 5.78 2.94 -54.57
N ALA A 501 4.69 3.31 -55.25
CA ALA A 501 4.68 4.40 -56.28
C ALA A 501 4.88 5.80 -55.66
N THR A 502 4.40 6.03 -54.42
CA THR A 502 4.60 7.29 -53.72
C THR A 502 6.00 7.38 -53.10
N ALA A 503 6.54 6.27 -52.55
CA ALA A 503 7.90 6.26 -51.97
C ALA A 503 9.02 6.63 -52.95
N LEU A 504 8.90 6.23 -54.22
CA LEU A 504 9.86 6.58 -55.29
C LEU A 504 9.70 8.03 -55.82
N LYS A 505 8.46 8.57 -55.86
CA LYS A 505 8.18 9.96 -56.24
C LYS A 505 8.43 10.98 -55.13
N GLU A 506 8.33 10.59 -53.89
CA GLU A 506 8.46 11.44 -52.68
C GLU A 506 9.92 11.75 -52.34
N SER A 507 10.88 10.91 -52.78
CA SER A 507 12.31 11.24 -52.69
C SER A 507 12.67 12.53 -53.46
N ALA A 508 11.84 12.93 -54.41
CA ALA A 508 12.07 14.13 -55.26
C ALA A 508 11.33 15.40 -54.80
N ARG A 509 10.32 15.31 -53.89
CA ARG A 509 9.45 16.47 -53.58
C ARG A 509 9.24 16.82 -52.11
N GLY A 510 9.87 16.24 -51.16
CA GLY A 510 9.91 16.76 -49.76
C GLY A 510 8.60 16.95 -48.98
N ILE A 511 7.41 16.47 -49.44
CA ILE A 511 6.08 16.94 -48.98
C ILE A 511 5.39 15.99 -47.98
N THR A 512 5.83 14.77 -47.72
CA THR A 512 5.06 13.73 -46.99
C THR A 512 5.38 13.54 -45.51
N GLY A 513 5.95 14.53 -44.84
CA GLY A 513 6.20 14.48 -43.38
C GLY A 513 5.03 14.91 -42.46
N GLY A 514 3.92 15.41 -43.02
CA GLY A 514 2.91 16.14 -42.23
C GLY A 514 2.23 15.35 -41.12
N PHE A 515 1.74 14.17 -41.40
CA PHE A 515 1.00 13.36 -40.41
C PHE A 515 1.94 12.78 -39.32
N ARG A 516 3.09 12.23 -39.69
CA ARG A 516 4.10 11.73 -38.75
C ARG A 516 4.59 12.80 -37.78
N ARG A 517 4.81 14.00 -38.30
CA ARG A 517 5.28 15.15 -37.51
C ARG A 517 4.19 15.60 -36.52
N ARG A 518 2.93 15.63 -36.95
CA ARG A 518 1.79 15.96 -36.07
C ARG A 518 1.66 14.92 -34.97
N PHE A 519 1.71 13.63 -35.29
CA PHE A 519 1.61 12.55 -34.31
C PHE A 519 2.73 12.58 -33.25
N SER A 520 3.99 12.75 -33.65
CA SER A 520 5.10 12.91 -32.72
C SER A 520 4.95 14.13 -31.81
N ARG A 521 4.44 15.25 -32.33
CA ARG A 521 4.16 16.45 -31.52
C ARG A 521 3.02 16.20 -30.53
N MET A 522 1.95 15.54 -30.94
CA MET A 522 0.85 15.17 -30.05
C MET A 522 1.31 14.28 -28.90
N LEU A 523 2.17 13.28 -29.19
CA LEU A 523 2.74 12.41 -28.16
C LEU A 523 3.58 13.19 -27.14
N LEU A 524 4.37 14.17 -27.59
CA LEU A 524 5.15 15.04 -26.72
C LEU A 524 4.26 15.91 -25.83
N VAL A 525 3.25 16.55 -26.41
CA VAL A 525 2.28 17.35 -25.66
C VAL A 525 1.57 16.47 -24.62
N PHE A 526 1.11 15.29 -25.00
CA PHE A 526 0.48 14.33 -24.11
C PHE A 526 1.39 13.91 -22.96
N GLN A 527 2.65 13.60 -23.25
CA GLN A 527 3.65 13.25 -22.26
C GLN A 527 3.88 14.38 -21.24
N VAL A 528 4.06 15.61 -21.73
CA VAL A 528 4.23 16.80 -20.87
C VAL A 528 2.98 17.03 -20.01
N THR A 529 1.78 16.90 -20.61
CA THR A 529 0.50 17.01 -19.91
C THR A 529 0.42 16.05 -18.70
N LEU A 530 0.74 14.77 -18.93
CA LEU A 530 0.73 13.77 -17.88
C LEU A 530 1.79 14.03 -16.80
N SER A 531 2.97 14.49 -17.22
CA SER A 531 4.06 14.79 -16.29
C SER A 531 3.77 16.00 -15.42
N VAL A 532 3.13 17.05 -15.96
CA VAL A 532 2.65 18.19 -15.18
C VAL A 532 1.62 17.73 -14.16
N ALA A 533 0.65 16.90 -14.56
CA ALA A 533 -0.36 16.38 -13.66
C ALA A 533 0.25 15.57 -12.49
N LEU A 534 1.24 14.71 -12.77
CA LEU A 534 1.98 13.95 -11.75
C LEU A 534 2.77 14.86 -10.82
N LEU A 535 3.49 15.84 -11.35
CA LEU A 535 4.29 16.77 -10.56
C LEU A 535 3.42 17.66 -9.66
N VAL A 536 2.30 18.16 -10.16
CA VAL A 536 1.35 18.93 -9.37
C VAL A 536 0.77 18.05 -8.25
N GLY A 537 0.34 16.82 -8.57
CA GLY A 537 -0.15 15.88 -7.58
C GLY A 537 0.87 15.59 -6.48
N ALA A 538 2.12 15.33 -6.85
CA ALA A 538 3.22 15.12 -5.90
C ALA A 538 3.47 16.38 -5.05
N GLY A 539 3.50 17.56 -5.66
CA GLY A 539 3.71 18.82 -4.97
C GLY A 539 2.60 19.14 -3.97
N LEU A 540 1.33 18.87 -4.32
CA LEU A 540 0.20 19.04 -3.40
C LEU A 540 0.31 18.14 -2.18
N LEU A 541 0.74 16.86 -2.35
CA LEU A 541 0.92 15.92 -1.26
C LEU A 541 2.08 16.31 -0.34
N VAL A 542 3.20 16.76 -0.91
CA VAL A 542 4.34 17.27 -0.13
C VAL A 542 3.94 18.48 0.71
N ARG A 543 3.27 19.47 0.09
CA ARG A 543 2.82 20.66 0.82
C ARG A 543 1.74 20.36 1.85
N SER A 544 0.85 19.38 1.58
CA SER A 544 -0.11 18.88 2.56
C SER A 544 0.60 18.30 3.79
N LEU A 545 1.67 17.54 3.59
CA LEU A 545 2.50 17.02 4.67
C LEU A 545 3.22 18.16 5.44
N GLU A 546 3.75 19.15 4.73
CA GLU A 546 4.39 20.33 5.36
C GLU A 546 3.40 21.12 6.21
N ASN A 547 2.18 21.35 5.72
CA ASN A 547 1.13 22.00 6.47
C ASN A 547 0.76 21.23 7.76
N LEU A 548 0.67 19.90 7.69
CA LEU A 548 0.42 19.04 8.86
C LEU A 548 1.58 19.10 9.86
N LYS A 549 2.82 19.15 9.40
CA LYS A 549 3.99 19.29 10.26
C LYS A 549 4.05 20.63 10.97
N ASN A 550 3.71 21.70 10.25
CA ASN A 550 3.88 23.09 10.72
C ASN A 550 2.63 23.63 11.44
N MET A 551 1.53 22.85 11.52
CA MET A 551 0.34 23.29 12.25
C MET A 551 0.60 23.40 13.74
N ASN A 552 -0.11 24.32 14.40
CA ASN A 552 -0.12 24.40 15.86
C ASN A 552 -0.88 23.18 16.43
N LYS A 553 -0.17 22.30 17.12
CA LYS A 553 -0.70 21.06 17.69
C LYS A 553 -1.32 21.24 19.07
N GLY A 554 -1.05 22.39 19.71
CA GLY A 554 -1.56 22.74 21.05
C GLY A 554 -0.75 22.14 22.20
N PHE A 555 0.39 21.47 21.94
CA PHE A 555 1.31 20.90 22.92
C PHE A 555 2.77 21.14 22.50
N ASP A 556 3.73 20.89 23.42
CA ASP A 556 5.17 21.06 23.19
C ASP A 556 5.78 19.72 22.70
N GLU A 557 6.01 19.60 21.38
CA GLU A 557 6.58 18.38 20.81
C GLU A 557 8.10 18.25 20.96
N GLU A 558 8.81 19.35 21.18
CA GLU A 558 10.27 19.37 21.16
C GLU A 558 10.90 18.88 22.47
N HIS A 559 10.22 19.12 23.60
CA HIS A 559 10.82 18.90 24.93
C HIS A 559 10.17 17.73 25.71
N VAL A 560 9.26 16.96 25.11
CA VAL A 560 8.51 15.93 25.82
C VAL A 560 8.95 14.52 25.44
N LEU A 561 9.25 13.69 26.45
CA LEU A 561 9.44 12.25 26.36
C LEU A 561 8.15 11.56 26.79
N LEU A 562 7.68 10.63 26.00
CA LEU A 562 6.57 9.74 26.32
C LEU A 562 7.09 8.35 26.67
N VAL A 563 6.61 7.79 27.76
CA VAL A 563 6.95 6.43 28.22
C VAL A 563 5.65 5.67 28.45
N GLU A 564 5.46 4.60 27.71
CA GLU A 564 4.31 3.72 27.92
C GLU A 564 4.60 2.78 29.08
N ILE A 565 3.66 2.73 30.03
CA ILE A 565 3.75 1.91 31.25
C ILE A 565 2.56 0.96 31.23
N SER A 566 2.81 -0.35 31.29
CA SER A 566 1.72 -1.31 31.45
C SER A 566 1.29 -1.41 32.91
N SER A 567 0.57 -0.41 33.40
CA SER A 567 0.06 -0.39 34.79
C SER A 567 -0.91 -1.54 35.08
N ARG A 568 -1.53 -2.12 34.06
CA ARG A 568 -2.38 -3.33 34.18
C ARG A 568 -1.62 -4.55 34.70
N SER A 569 -0.33 -4.67 34.38
CA SER A 569 0.51 -5.80 34.80
C SER A 569 0.82 -5.78 36.30
N ILE A 570 0.58 -4.64 36.98
CA ILE A 570 0.96 -4.45 38.38
C ILE A 570 -0.03 -5.11 39.35
N GLY A 571 -1.32 -5.17 38.99
CA GLY A 571 -2.35 -5.87 39.77
C GLY A 571 -2.57 -5.27 41.17
N LEU A 572 -2.33 -4.00 41.37
CA LEU A 572 -2.55 -3.29 42.64
C LEU A 572 -4.01 -2.82 42.76
N ALA A 573 -4.48 -2.74 44.00
CA ALA A 573 -5.71 -2.05 44.35
C ALA A 573 -5.61 -0.53 44.03
N PRO A 574 -6.75 0.20 44.00
CA PRO A 574 -6.72 1.62 43.61
C PRO A 574 -5.76 2.51 44.43
N GLU A 575 -5.78 2.41 45.75
CA GLU A 575 -4.94 3.25 46.63
C GLU A 575 -3.44 2.97 46.49
N PRO A 576 -2.93 1.71 46.53
CA PRO A 576 -1.54 1.43 46.23
C PRO A 576 -1.12 1.86 44.83
N THR A 577 -2.06 1.87 43.87
CA THR A 577 -1.79 2.36 42.49
C THR A 577 -1.55 3.86 42.47
N LEU A 578 -2.35 4.64 43.20
CA LEU A 578 -2.16 6.09 43.33
C LEU A 578 -0.84 6.42 44.01
N ALA A 579 -0.47 5.70 45.08
CA ALA A 579 0.80 5.87 45.76
C ALA A 579 2.01 5.57 44.84
N LEU A 580 1.89 4.55 43.97
CA LEU A 580 2.89 4.26 42.95
C LEU A 580 3.04 5.41 41.94
N TYR A 581 1.93 6.02 41.50
CA TYR A 581 1.98 7.17 40.57
C TYR A 581 2.67 8.37 41.20
N ASP A 582 2.40 8.64 42.46
CA ASP A 582 3.07 9.72 43.21
C ASP A 582 4.58 9.48 43.34
N GLU A 583 4.98 8.23 43.68
CA GLU A 583 6.39 7.85 43.76
C GLU A 583 7.08 7.96 42.39
N LEU A 584 6.44 7.48 41.31
CA LEU A 584 6.98 7.59 39.95
C LEU A 584 7.21 9.05 39.56
N ILE A 585 6.20 9.90 39.74
CA ILE A 585 6.28 11.31 39.40
C ILE A 585 7.37 11.98 40.21
N SER A 586 7.42 11.77 41.53
CA SER A 586 8.41 12.36 42.42
C SER A 586 9.84 11.97 42.02
N ARG A 587 10.13 10.69 41.84
CA ARG A 587 11.48 10.22 41.48
C ARG A 587 11.89 10.64 40.07
N VAL A 588 10.97 10.63 39.12
CA VAL A 588 11.27 11.07 37.74
C VAL A 588 11.50 12.58 37.69
N THR A 589 10.70 13.37 38.43
CA THR A 589 10.90 14.82 38.49
C THR A 589 12.22 15.22 39.19
N ALA A 590 12.72 14.36 40.10
CA ALA A 590 14.01 14.59 40.76
C ALA A 590 15.22 14.32 39.85
N LEU A 591 15.05 13.74 38.65
CA LEU A 591 16.16 13.52 37.72
C LEU A 591 16.70 14.84 37.15
N PRO A 592 18.02 14.98 37.01
CA PRO A 592 18.63 16.13 36.36
C PRO A 592 18.12 16.29 34.94
N GLY A 593 17.70 17.53 34.58
CA GLY A 593 17.17 17.83 33.25
C GLY A 593 15.66 17.59 33.08
N VAL A 594 14.96 17.06 34.09
CA VAL A 594 13.49 16.96 34.09
C VAL A 594 12.89 18.25 34.72
N ARG A 595 11.93 18.84 34.03
CA ARG A 595 11.20 20.01 34.50
C ARG A 595 9.84 19.66 35.11
N PHE A 596 9.08 18.79 34.44
CA PHE A 596 7.78 18.30 34.89
C PHE A 596 7.59 16.83 34.47
N ALA A 597 6.86 16.09 35.29
CA ALA A 597 6.41 14.73 34.95
C ALA A 597 4.93 14.58 35.30
N GLY A 598 4.18 13.93 34.43
CA GLY A 598 2.75 13.73 34.63
C GLY A 598 2.27 12.45 33.93
N LEU A 599 1.22 11.84 34.47
CA LEU A 599 0.63 10.63 33.93
C LEU A 599 -0.76 10.92 33.36
N SER A 600 -1.11 10.19 32.29
CA SER A 600 -2.44 10.13 31.68
C SER A 600 -2.85 8.68 31.40
N ARG A 601 -4.15 8.46 31.28
CA ARG A 601 -4.68 7.15 30.86
C ARG A 601 -4.37 6.89 29.40
N THR A 602 -4.50 7.93 28.56
CA THR A 602 -4.28 7.85 27.12
C THR A 602 -3.00 8.56 26.73
N SER A 603 -2.17 7.93 25.90
CA SER A 603 -0.98 8.56 25.34
C SER A 603 -1.37 9.51 24.20
N LEU A 604 -0.72 10.66 24.10
CA LEU A 604 -0.91 11.59 22.99
C LEU A 604 -0.61 10.92 21.65
N LEU A 605 -1.48 11.14 20.66
CA LEU A 605 -1.37 10.61 19.30
C LEU A 605 -1.28 9.07 19.22
N SER A 606 -1.86 8.37 20.20
CA SER A 606 -1.92 6.88 20.18
C SER A 606 -3.03 6.32 19.30
N GLY A 607 -3.96 7.15 18.84
CA GLY A 607 -5.20 6.72 18.18
C GLY A 607 -6.25 6.17 19.15
N ASN A 608 -5.88 5.97 20.42
CA ASN A 608 -6.78 5.48 21.47
C ASN A 608 -7.48 6.65 22.16
N THR A 609 -8.76 6.47 22.45
CA THR A 609 -9.55 7.47 23.18
C THR A 609 -10.57 6.74 24.08
N SER A 610 -10.92 7.36 25.18
CA SER A 610 -12.06 6.94 25.99
C SER A 610 -13.15 7.97 25.78
N THR A 611 -14.34 7.56 25.46
CA THR A 611 -15.48 8.45 25.22
C THR A 611 -16.59 8.20 26.22
N SER A 612 -17.40 9.20 26.48
CA SER A 612 -18.59 9.13 27.32
C SER A 612 -19.59 10.17 26.85
N ASP A 613 -20.87 9.90 27.04
CA ASP A 613 -21.90 10.92 26.80
C ASP A 613 -22.02 11.84 27.99
N ILE A 614 -22.24 13.12 27.73
CA ILE A 614 -22.46 14.09 28.81
C ILE A 614 -23.95 14.43 28.94
N VAL A 615 -24.32 14.77 30.17
CA VAL A 615 -25.64 15.29 30.52
C VAL A 615 -25.50 16.68 31.14
N LEU A 616 -26.13 17.68 30.51
CA LEU A 616 -26.17 19.03 31.01
C LEU A 616 -27.35 19.25 31.95
N PRO A 617 -27.20 19.98 33.08
CA PRO A 617 -28.29 20.31 33.96
C PRO A 617 -29.36 21.13 33.23
N GLY A 618 -30.60 20.65 33.19
CA GLY A 618 -31.74 21.35 32.63
C GLY A 618 -31.98 21.15 31.11
N ASP A 619 -31.05 20.50 30.40
CA ASP A 619 -31.24 20.17 28.99
C ASP A 619 -31.43 18.67 28.80
N MET A 620 -32.57 18.29 28.23
CA MET A 620 -32.66 16.99 27.58
C MET A 620 -32.12 17.16 26.17
N PRO A 621 -31.07 16.36 25.74
CA PRO A 621 -30.52 16.46 24.40
C PRO A 621 -31.64 16.30 23.35
N ALA A 622 -31.63 17.16 22.36
CA ALA A 622 -32.53 17.05 21.23
C ALA A 622 -32.29 15.70 20.51
N ARG A 623 -33.33 15.14 19.94
CA ARG A 623 -33.28 13.82 19.26
C ARG A 623 -32.20 13.83 18.17
N GLY A 624 -31.13 13.00 18.33
CA GLY A 624 -30.00 12.91 17.39
C GLY A 624 -28.84 13.89 17.65
N GLU A 625 -28.85 14.63 18.75
CA GLU A 625 -27.72 15.47 19.14
C GLU A 625 -26.60 14.60 19.71
N ASP A 626 -25.39 14.72 19.13
CA ASP A 626 -24.21 13.99 19.53
C ASP A 626 -23.61 14.61 20.80
N MET A 627 -23.85 13.96 21.93
CA MET A 627 -23.38 14.36 23.27
C MET A 627 -22.04 13.72 23.66
N GLU A 628 -21.39 13.04 22.71
CA GLU A 628 -20.12 12.33 22.95
C GLU A 628 -18.98 13.30 23.20
N VAL A 629 -18.25 13.06 24.28
CA VAL A 629 -16.99 13.73 24.63
C VAL A 629 -15.89 12.71 24.87
N GLN A 630 -14.66 13.12 24.65
CA GLN A 630 -13.50 12.34 25.08
C GLN A 630 -13.27 12.56 26.56
N VAL A 631 -12.90 11.50 27.28
CA VAL A 631 -12.56 11.57 28.70
C VAL A 631 -11.16 11.02 28.92
N ASP A 632 -10.29 11.79 29.57
CA ASP A 632 -8.98 11.32 29.98
C ASP A 632 -8.76 11.55 31.49
N TRP A 633 -8.11 10.61 32.15
CA TRP A 633 -7.74 10.69 33.54
C TRP A 633 -6.29 11.08 33.65
N VAL A 634 -6.03 12.15 34.42
CA VAL A 634 -4.69 12.76 34.46
C VAL A 634 -4.26 13.06 35.89
N THR A 635 -2.94 13.15 36.06
CA THR A 635 -2.36 13.68 37.30
C THR A 635 -2.24 15.21 37.25
N PRO A 636 -2.14 15.92 38.37
CA PRO A 636 -2.15 17.39 38.39
C PRO A 636 -1.12 18.09 37.48
N ALA A 637 0.09 17.54 37.39
CA ALA A 637 1.18 18.08 36.57
C ALA A 637 1.12 17.74 35.08
N TYR A 638 0.12 16.97 34.61
CA TYR A 638 0.04 16.48 33.23
C TYR A 638 0.11 17.62 32.20
N PHE A 639 -0.69 18.70 32.39
CA PHE A 639 -0.72 19.81 31.41
C PHE A 639 0.62 20.51 31.30
N ASP A 640 1.36 20.63 32.41
CA ASP A 640 2.70 21.20 32.44
C ASP A 640 3.69 20.28 31.74
N ALA A 641 3.57 18.99 31.98
CA ALA A 641 4.43 17.97 31.36
C ALA A 641 4.27 17.92 29.81
N VAL A 642 3.04 18.03 29.30
CA VAL A 642 2.79 18.02 27.84
C VAL A 642 2.80 19.40 27.21
N GLY A 643 2.79 20.46 28.00
CA GLY A 643 2.83 21.85 27.51
C GLY A 643 1.51 22.37 26.97
N ILE A 644 0.36 21.87 27.44
CA ILE A 644 -0.96 22.39 27.07
C ILE A 644 -1.29 23.60 27.95
N PRO A 645 -1.48 24.82 27.39
CA PRO A 645 -1.70 26.01 28.16
C PRO A 645 -3.08 26.03 28.83
N LEU A 646 -3.15 26.51 30.05
CA LEU A 646 -4.41 26.87 30.70
C LEU A 646 -4.95 28.18 30.07
N ALA A 647 -6.22 28.16 29.65
CA ALA A 647 -6.88 29.33 29.08
C ALA A 647 -7.66 30.12 30.14
N ARG A 648 -8.36 29.42 31.07
CA ARG A 648 -9.16 30.03 32.14
C ARG A 648 -9.22 29.15 33.38
N GLY A 649 -9.55 29.72 34.54
CA GLY A 649 -9.69 28.98 35.78
C GLY A 649 -8.35 28.52 36.38
N ARG A 650 -8.33 27.34 37.01
CA ARG A 650 -7.15 26.74 37.64
C ARG A 650 -6.84 25.34 37.14
N ARG A 651 -5.62 24.89 37.36
CA ARG A 651 -5.19 23.49 37.17
C ARG A 651 -5.65 22.64 38.37
N PHE A 652 -5.56 21.30 38.19
CA PHE A 652 -5.77 20.39 39.31
C PHE A 652 -4.70 20.59 40.39
N LEU A 653 -5.15 20.50 41.62
CA LEU A 653 -4.30 20.57 42.80
C LEU A 653 -4.14 19.14 43.38
N PRO A 654 -3.06 18.87 44.11
CA PRO A 654 -2.91 17.63 44.87
C PRO A 654 -4.06 17.38 45.87
N ALA A 655 -4.73 18.42 46.31
CA ALA A 655 -5.87 18.40 47.21
C ALA A 655 -7.21 17.97 46.50
N ASP A 656 -7.28 17.99 45.18
CA ASP A 656 -8.46 17.52 44.43
C ASP A 656 -8.55 15.96 44.47
N GLY A 657 -8.78 15.43 45.67
CA GLY A 657 -8.86 14.01 46.01
C GLY A 657 -10.28 13.44 46.03
N ALA A 658 -10.46 12.23 46.60
CA ALA A 658 -11.69 11.49 46.56
C ALA A 658 -12.83 12.23 47.30
N ASP A 659 -12.48 12.94 48.41
CA ASP A 659 -13.44 13.63 49.28
C ASP A 659 -13.66 15.11 48.89
N SER A 660 -12.90 15.64 47.90
CA SER A 660 -13.10 16.98 47.39
C SER A 660 -14.32 17.09 46.47
N PRO A 661 -14.87 18.30 46.24
CA PRO A 661 -15.88 18.46 45.19
C PRO A 661 -15.34 17.95 43.86
N LYS A 662 -16.20 17.20 43.12
CA LYS A 662 -15.78 16.60 41.86
C LYS A 662 -15.51 17.68 40.81
N GLY A 663 -14.29 17.78 40.38
CA GLY A 663 -13.83 18.81 39.43
C GLY A 663 -13.38 18.21 38.10
N ALA A 664 -13.61 18.94 37.02
CA ALA A 664 -13.12 18.62 35.69
C ALA A 664 -12.42 19.82 35.06
N ILE A 665 -11.43 19.56 34.22
CA ILE A 665 -10.88 20.52 33.27
C ILE A 665 -11.36 20.16 31.87
N VAL A 666 -11.78 21.16 31.11
CA VAL A 666 -12.29 20.93 29.74
C VAL A 666 -11.44 21.71 28.73
N ASN A 667 -11.48 21.31 27.46
CA ASN A 667 -10.83 22.11 26.41
C ASN A 667 -11.79 23.19 25.87
N GLU A 668 -11.25 24.17 25.12
CA GLU A 668 -12.03 25.23 24.49
C GLU A 668 -13.10 24.68 23.54
N ALA A 669 -12.88 23.57 22.86
CA ALA A 669 -13.83 22.95 21.97
C ALA A 669 -15.10 22.47 22.72
N MET A 670 -14.94 21.88 23.90
CA MET A 670 -16.06 21.50 24.75
C MET A 670 -16.87 22.71 25.21
N ALA A 671 -16.18 23.78 25.67
CA ALA A 671 -16.82 25.01 26.10
C ALA A 671 -17.66 25.64 24.97
N ARG A 672 -17.10 25.72 23.76
CA ARG A 672 -17.81 26.25 22.59
C ARG A 672 -18.97 25.35 22.14
N ARG A 673 -18.79 24.05 22.08
CA ARG A 673 -19.80 23.13 21.55
C ARG A 673 -21.04 23.05 22.45
N PHE A 674 -20.86 22.75 23.73
CA PHE A 674 -21.95 22.46 24.65
C PHE A 674 -22.45 23.68 25.45
N PHE A 675 -21.59 24.62 25.79
CA PHE A 675 -21.98 25.78 26.56
C PHE A 675 -22.11 27.06 25.74
N LYS A 676 -21.67 27.03 24.46
CA LYS A 676 -21.74 28.17 23.52
C LYS A 676 -21.07 29.46 24.06
N THR A 677 -20.18 29.32 25.03
CA THR A 677 -19.43 30.41 25.68
C THR A 677 -18.05 29.90 26.06
N ALA A 678 -17.07 30.81 26.15
CA ALA A 678 -15.76 30.51 26.67
C ALA A 678 -15.69 30.59 28.22
N ASP A 679 -16.70 31.19 28.86
CA ASP A 679 -16.76 31.34 30.32
C ASP A 679 -17.64 30.25 30.92
N VAL A 680 -17.02 29.13 31.22
CA VAL A 680 -17.68 27.91 31.73
C VAL A 680 -17.17 27.48 33.10
N VAL A 681 -16.20 28.21 33.69
CA VAL A 681 -15.68 27.89 35.02
C VAL A 681 -16.80 27.99 36.05
N GLY A 682 -16.93 26.99 36.93
CA GLY A 682 -18.00 26.85 37.90
C GLY A 682 -19.30 26.22 37.40
N ARG A 683 -19.46 26.04 36.09
CA ARG A 683 -20.61 25.28 35.54
C ARG A 683 -20.45 23.79 35.82
N ARG A 684 -21.60 23.10 35.88
CA ARG A 684 -21.66 21.65 36.19
C ARG A 684 -22.26 20.85 35.06
N PHE A 685 -21.82 19.61 34.96
CA PHE A 685 -22.34 18.61 34.04
C PHE A 685 -22.09 17.21 34.59
N ARG A 686 -22.62 16.16 33.97
CA ARG A 686 -22.37 14.76 34.32
C ARG A 686 -21.78 14.03 33.11
N ASN A 687 -20.84 13.13 33.37
CA ASN A 687 -20.27 12.25 32.31
C ASN A 687 -21.16 11.06 31.97
N ASP A 688 -22.16 10.77 32.83
CA ASP A 688 -23.05 9.65 32.70
C ASP A 688 -24.30 9.99 33.50
N PRO A 689 -25.52 9.62 33.08
CA PRO A 689 -26.78 9.88 33.85
C PRO A 689 -26.74 9.44 35.31
N SER A 690 -25.96 8.37 35.60
CA SER A 690 -25.83 7.81 36.97
C SER A 690 -24.68 8.43 37.78
N SER A 691 -23.82 9.24 37.16
CA SER A 691 -22.65 9.84 37.81
C SER A 691 -22.99 11.10 38.63
N LYS A 692 -22.08 11.45 39.55
CA LYS A 692 -22.16 12.73 40.29
C LYS A 692 -21.80 13.90 39.37
N ASP A 693 -22.37 15.07 39.70
CA ASP A 693 -22.06 16.31 38.99
C ASP A 693 -20.56 16.64 39.08
N LEU A 694 -19.97 16.99 37.92
CA LEU A 694 -18.62 17.50 37.80
C LEU A 694 -18.66 19.01 37.60
N GLU A 695 -17.87 19.75 38.38
CA GLU A 695 -17.73 21.22 38.28
C GLU A 695 -16.51 21.56 37.41
N ILE A 696 -16.68 22.39 36.40
CA ILE A 696 -15.58 22.85 35.56
C ILE A 696 -14.69 23.82 36.38
N VAL A 697 -13.49 23.37 36.76
CA VAL A 697 -12.52 24.18 37.54
C VAL A 697 -11.53 24.93 36.63
N GLY A 698 -11.39 24.52 35.39
CA GLY A 698 -10.50 25.15 34.42
C GLY A 698 -10.79 24.80 32.96
N VAL A 699 -10.31 25.65 32.07
CA VAL A 699 -10.38 25.46 30.62
C VAL A 699 -8.95 25.49 30.09
N VAL A 700 -8.57 24.45 29.33
CA VAL A 700 -7.28 24.39 28.63
C VAL A 700 -7.46 24.70 27.15
N LYS A 701 -6.39 25.13 26.50
CA LYS A 701 -6.39 25.32 25.03
C LYS A 701 -6.61 24.01 24.29
N ASP A 702 -7.16 24.14 23.10
CA ASP A 702 -7.35 23.00 22.21
C ASP A 702 -6.03 22.36 21.80
N ALA A 703 -5.95 21.03 21.87
CA ALA A 703 -4.79 20.25 21.46
C ALA A 703 -5.19 19.04 20.62
N LYS A 704 -4.33 18.61 19.71
CA LYS A 704 -4.50 17.43 18.84
C LYS A 704 -4.11 16.15 19.60
N VAL A 705 -5.05 15.57 20.35
CA VAL A 705 -4.76 14.46 21.26
C VAL A 705 -4.80 13.11 20.54
N VAL A 706 -5.75 12.88 19.65
CA VAL A 706 -6.00 11.57 18.99
C VAL A 706 -5.24 11.43 17.69
N GLY A 707 -5.40 12.41 16.80
CA GLY A 707 -4.75 12.44 15.48
C GLY A 707 -4.62 13.85 14.94
N LEU A 708 -3.62 14.09 14.11
CA LEU A 708 -3.32 15.43 13.59
C LEU A 708 -4.34 15.92 12.55
N ARG A 709 -4.94 15.01 11.79
CA ARG A 709 -5.96 15.34 10.77
C ARG A 709 -7.34 15.57 11.32
N GLU A 710 -7.64 14.94 12.46
CA GLU A 710 -8.96 15.01 13.06
C GLU A 710 -9.26 16.43 13.54
N GLU A 711 -10.52 16.83 13.52
CA GLU A 711 -10.96 18.04 14.18
C GLU A 711 -10.73 17.90 15.68
N VAL A 712 -10.52 19.02 16.35
CA VAL A 712 -10.37 19.01 17.81
C VAL A 712 -11.71 18.65 18.42
N ARG A 713 -11.77 17.50 19.10
CA ARG A 713 -12.97 17.02 19.77
C ARG A 713 -13.11 17.65 21.16
N PRO A 714 -14.34 17.76 21.68
CA PRO A 714 -14.56 18.07 23.09
C PRO A 714 -13.88 17.05 24.01
N ILE A 715 -13.08 17.54 24.97
CA ILE A 715 -12.36 16.67 25.91
C ILE A 715 -12.64 17.13 27.33
N VAL A 716 -12.91 16.15 28.20
CA VAL A 716 -13.02 16.28 29.64
C VAL A 716 -11.82 15.60 30.30
N TYR A 717 -11.06 16.31 31.09
CA TYR A 717 -10.00 15.77 31.92
C TYR A 717 -10.50 15.62 33.35
N VAL A 718 -10.26 14.46 33.95
CA VAL A 718 -10.67 14.13 35.32
C VAL A 718 -9.43 13.83 36.16
N PRO A 719 -9.30 14.37 37.39
CA PRO A 719 -8.16 14.02 38.23
C PRO A 719 -8.26 12.55 38.68
N VAL A 720 -7.18 11.79 38.46
CA VAL A 720 -7.12 10.35 38.77
C VAL A 720 -7.41 10.04 40.25
N ARG A 721 -7.13 10.96 41.15
CA ARG A 721 -7.42 10.83 42.60
C ARG A 721 -8.91 10.85 42.93
N GLN A 722 -9.74 11.46 42.06
CA GLN A 722 -11.20 11.52 42.26
C GLN A 722 -11.92 10.30 41.65
N SER A 723 -11.32 9.69 40.64
CA SER A 723 -11.80 8.50 39.95
C SER A 723 -10.59 7.64 39.58
N PRO A 724 -10.12 6.77 40.48
CA PRO A 724 -8.92 5.98 40.26
C PRO A 724 -9.02 5.12 39.01
N GLN A 725 -8.11 5.32 38.10
CA GLN A 725 -7.99 4.59 36.83
C GLN A 725 -6.53 4.16 36.61
N LEU A 726 -6.35 3.13 35.79
CA LEU A 726 -5.03 2.71 35.37
C LEU A 726 -4.48 3.68 34.32
N LEU A 727 -3.48 4.44 34.69
CA LEU A 727 -2.76 5.35 33.78
C LEU A 727 -1.66 4.60 33.06
N SER A 728 -1.53 4.81 31.75
CA SER A 728 -0.61 4.04 30.91
C SER A 728 0.46 4.88 30.20
N SER A 729 0.41 6.20 30.30
CA SER A 729 1.36 7.09 29.65
C SER A 729 1.98 8.05 30.65
N LEU A 730 3.30 7.99 30.81
CA LEU A 730 4.10 8.96 31.54
C LEU A 730 4.66 9.96 30.54
N SER A 731 4.33 11.23 30.72
CA SER A 731 4.88 12.36 29.97
C SER A 731 5.92 13.08 30.82
N VAL A 732 7.13 13.23 30.29
CA VAL A 732 8.27 13.87 30.98
C VAL A 732 8.74 15.04 30.15
N ARG A 733 8.65 16.26 30.71
CA ARG A 733 9.17 17.48 30.08
C ARG A 733 10.62 17.71 30.46
N ALA A 734 11.49 17.72 29.48
CA ALA A 734 12.91 18.00 29.63
C ALA A 734 13.22 19.49 29.54
N THR A 735 14.37 19.93 30.10
CA THR A 735 14.96 21.25 29.90
C THR A 735 15.82 21.31 28.62
N GLY A 736 16.22 20.16 28.07
CA GLY A 736 17.01 20.01 26.84
C GLY A 736 16.45 18.90 25.99
N ASP A 737 17.33 18.11 25.32
CA ASP A 737 16.90 16.98 24.48
C ASP A 737 16.20 15.88 25.32
N PRO A 738 14.89 15.63 25.09
CA PRO A 738 14.17 14.62 25.85
C PRO A 738 14.68 13.18 25.58
N GLY A 739 15.30 12.91 24.42
CA GLY A 739 15.85 11.61 24.08
C GLY A 739 16.97 11.18 25.02
N SER A 740 17.76 12.12 25.52
CA SER A 740 18.86 11.87 26.46
C SER A 740 18.39 11.31 27.82
N LEU A 741 17.14 11.57 28.20
CA LEU A 741 16.56 11.13 29.47
C LEU A 741 15.97 9.70 29.39
N ALA A 742 15.81 9.13 28.20
CA ALA A 742 15.09 7.88 27.99
C ALA A 742 15.63 6.70 28.84
N SER A 743 16.95 6.53 28.87
CA SER A 743 17.61 5.46 29.65
C SER A 743 17.49 5.67 31.16
N GLN A 744 17.63 6.91 31.63
CA GLN A 744 17.52 7.23 33.04
C GLN A 744 16.09 7.08 33.56
N VAL A 745 15.11 7.59 32.82
CA VAL A 745 13.68 7.44 33.16
C VAL A 745 13.29 5.97 33.19
N ARG A 746 13.70 5.19 32.16
CA ARG A 746 13.45 3.74 32.15
C ARG A 746 14.06 3.03 33.35
N LYS A 747 15.31 3.33 33.67
CA LYS A 747 15.99 2.77 34.86
C LYS A 747 15.25 3.12 36.13
N THR A 748 14.88 4.40 36.34
CA THR A 748 14.13 4.85 37.52
C THR A 748 12.81 4.12 37.68
N ILE A 749 12.07 3.87 36.60
CA ILE A 749 10.82 3.11 36.65
C ILE A 749 11.08 1.66 37.09
N LEU A 750 12.11 1.02 36.54
CA LEU A 750 12.50 -0.35 36.89
C LEU A 750 13.06 -0.46 38.31
N ASP A 751 13.76 0.53 38.81
CA ASP A 751 14.26 0.58 40.19
C ASP A 751 13.12 0.68 41.22
N ILE A 752 12.00 1.36 40.87
CA ILE A 752 10.78 1.42 41.70
C ILE A 752 10.05 0.10 41.68
N ARG A 753 9.90 -0.49 40.50
CA ARG A 753 9.19 -1.75 40.30
C ARG A 753 9.85 -2.55 39.17
N PRO A 754 10.76 -3.48 39.48
CA PRO A 754 11.54 -4.26 38.47
C PRO A 754 10.68 -5.06 37.50
N ARG A 755 9.41 -5.32 37.86
CA ARG A 755 8.46 -6.11 37.03
C ARG A 755 7.41 -5.26 36.30
N VAL A 756 7.53 -3.94 36.29
CA VAL A 756 6.65 -3.08 35.47
C VAL A 756 7.12 -3.12 34.04
N PRO A 757 6.32 -3.62 33.10
CA PRO A 757 6.70 -3.53 31.70
C PRO A 757 6.71 -2.07 31.26
N VAL A 758 7.88 -1.63 30.85
CA VAL A 758 8.07 -0.34 30.19
C VAL A 758 7.96 -0.61 28.69
N GLY A 759 6.88 -0.13 28.09
CA GLY A 759 6.63 -0.25 26.67
C GLY A 759 7.52 0.68 25.84
N GLN A 760 6.94 1.29 24.83
CA GLN A 760 7.65 2.21 23.95
C GLN A 760 8.10 3.47 24.72
N VAL A 761 9.39 3.82 24.60
CA VAL A 761 9.94 5.10 25.06
C VAL A 761 10.27 5.91 23.81
N ALA A 762 9.60 7.02 23.59
CA ALA A 762 9.78 7.84 22.40
C ALA A 762 9.60 9.33 22.74
N THR A 763 10.29 10.21 22.03
CA THR A 763 10.00 11.64 22.10
C THR A 763 8.65 11.94 21.48
N LEU A 764 7.95 12.98 21.97
CA LEU A 764 6.65 13.37 21.40
C LEU A 764 6.80 13.79 19.93
N ARG A 765 7.94 14.36 19.55
CA ARG A 765 8.31 14.63 18.16
C ARG A 765 8.36 13.36 17.32
N ALA A 766 9.00 12.31 17.81
CA ALA A 766 9.03 11.00 17.12
C ALA A 766 7.61 10.40 17.00
N ARG A 767 6.75 10.59 18.01
CA ARG A 767 5.34 10.17 17.96
C ARG A 767 4.55 10.97 16.90
N VAL A 768 4.77 12.29 16.81
CA VAL A 768 4.21 13.13 15.72
C VAL A 768 4.67 12.64 14.36
N GLU A 769 5.96 12.37 14.17
CA GLU A 769 6.49 11.84 12.92
C GLU A 769 5.90 10.46 12.59
N GLN A 770 5.72 9.60 13.59
CA GLN A 770 5.09 8.28 13.43
C GLN A 770 3.61 8.41 13.02
N SER A 771 2.87 9.35 13.61
CA SER A 771 1.47 9.61 13.26
C SER A 771 1.29 10.13 11.83
N LEU A 772 2.33 10.72 11.23
CA LEU A 772 2.37 11.20 9.84
C LEU A 772 3.00 10.16 8.87
N GLY A 773 3.23 8.94 9.34
CA GLY A 773 3.92 7.91 8.55
C GLY A 773 3.24 7.60 7.22
N GLN A 774 1.92 7.59 7.18
CA GLN A 774 1.13 7.36 5.97
C GLN A 774 1.27 8.51 4.98
N GLU A 775 1.07 9.75 5.43
CA GLU A 775 1.17 10.95 4.59
C GLU A 775 2.58 11.12 4.02
N ARG A 776 3.57 10.84 4.84
CA ARG A 776 4.97 10.89 4.44
C ARG A 776 5.29 9.85 3.38
N LEU A 777 4.85 8.60 3.55
CA LEU A 777 5.04 7.54 2.56
C LEU A 777 4.43 7.94 1.21
N ILE A 778 3.20 8.46 1.21
CA ILE A 778 2.50 8.87 0.00
C ILE A 778 3.23 10.04 -0.67
N ALA A 779 3.65 11.05 0.09
CA ALA A 779 4.37 12.21 -0.40
C ALA A 779 5.74 11.83 -0.99
N GLU A 780 6.52 10.99 -0.30
CA GLU A 780 7.83 10.51 -0.76
C GLU A 780 7.71 9.68 -2.06
N LEU A 781 6.77 8.73 -2.12
CA LEU A 781 6.55 7.92 -3.32
C LEU A 781 6.05 8.76 -4.50
N SER A 782 5.11 9.67 -4.26
CA SER A 782 4.60 10.57 -5.30
C SER A 782 5.68 11.51 -5.81
N SER A 783 6.57 11.99 -4.93
CA SER A 783 7.73 12.82 -5.31
C SER A 783 8.74 12.04 -6.15
N ALA A 784 9.01 10.78 -5.79
CA ALA A 784 9.85 9.90 -6.60
C ALA A 784 9.25 9.66 -7.99
N PHE A 785 7.92 9.45 -8.09
CA PHE A 785 7.24 9.33 -9.38
C PHE A 785 7.29 10.63 -10.19
N GLY A 786 7.12 11.78 -9.55
CA GLY A 786 7.29 13.09 -10.18
C GLY A 786 8.69 13.29 -10.75
N LEU A 787 9.72 12.92 -9.99
CA LEU A 787 11.11 12.99 -10.42
C LEU A 787 11.40 12.06 -11.62
N VAL A 788 10.93 10.82 -11.56
CA VAL A 788 11.06 9.86 -12.66
C VAL A 788 10.31 10.35 -13.90
N ALA A 789 9.10 10.90 -13.74
CA ALA A 789 8.35 11.50 -14.85
C ALA A 789 9.14 12.64 -15.51
N LEU A 790 9.76 13.50 -14.71
CA LEU A 790 10.59 14.61 -15.18
C LEU A 790 11.81 14.12 -15.97
N LEU A 791 12.48 13.07 -15.49
CA LEU A 791 13.58 12.41 -16.20
C LEU A 791 13.09 11.81 -17.53
N LEU A 792 11.94 11.14 -17.53
CA LEU A 792 11.36 10.55 -18.72
C LEU A 792 10.97 11.62 -19.76
N VAL A 793 10.44 12.78 -19.33
CA VAL A 793 10.18 13.92 -20.22
C VAL A 793 11.47 14.43 -20.86
N SER A 794 12.54 14.57 -20.07
CA SER A 794 13.84 15.04 -20.59
C SER A 794 14.39 14.11 -21.66
N VAL A 795 14.33 12.79 -21.41
CA VAL A 795 14.79 11.77 -22.38
C VAL A 795 13.95 11.77 -23.65
N GLY A 796 12.60 11.84 -23.49
CA GLY A 796 11.67 11.86 -24.63
C GLY A 796 11.83 13.11 -25.50
N LEU A 797 11.92 14.27 -24.87
CA LEU A 797 12.10 15.55 -25.55
C LEU A 797 13.47 15.61 -26.29
N TYR A 798 14.54 15.19 -25.58
CA TYR A 798 15.87 15.08 -26.19
C TYR A 798 15.86 14.15 -27.40
N GLY A 799 15.24 12.97 -27.27
CA GLY A 799 15.16 12.00 -28.37
C GLY A 799 14.40 12.53 -29.58
N ALA A 800 13.23 13.12 -29.34
CA ALA A 800 12.37 13.68 -30.40
C ALA A 800 13.04 14.88 -31.10
N LEU A 801 13.64 15.81 -30.35
CA LEU A 801 14.34 16.97 -30.93
C LEU A 801 15.61 16.60 -31.67
N SER A 802 16.42 15.67 -31.14
CA SER A 802 17.59 15.16 -31.80
C SER A 802 17.25 14.53 -33.16
N GLN A 803 16.12 13.84 -33.25
CA GLN A 803 15.63 13.28 -34.50
C GLN A 803 15.17 14.37 -35.46
N GLN A 804 14.41 15.37 -34.99
CA GLN A 804 13.93 16.48 -35.82
C GLN A 804 15.08 17.27 -36.40
N VAL A 805 16.11 17.53 -35.60
CA VAL A 805 17.35 18.20 -36.04
C VAL A 805 18.06 17.36 -37.11
N ALA A 806 18.20 16.04 -36.88
CA ALA A 806 18.86 15.17 -37.89
C ALA A 806 18.08 15.08 -39.20
N GLN A 807 16.77 15.17 -39.21
CA GLN A 807 15.94 15.19 -40.41
C GLN A 807 16.00 16.51 -41.16
N ARG A 808 16.32 17.62 -40.49
CA ARG A 808 16.44 18.97 -41.06
C ARG A 808 17.88 19.43 -41.25
N SER A 809 18.88 18.52 -41.13
CA SER A 809 20.28 18.91 -41.23
C SER A 809 20.63 19.59 -42.53
N ASN A 810 20.06 19.15 -43.65
CA ASN A 810 20.24 19.78 -44.96
C ASN A 810 19.59 21.18 -45.04
N GLU A 811 18.34 21.32 -44.52
CA GLU A 811 17.65 22.62 -44.47
C GLU A 811 18.42 23.61 -43.61
N ILE A 812 18.90 23.16 -42.45
CA ILE A 812 19.70 23.96 -41.52
C ILE A 812 21.05 24.32 -42.18
N GLY A 813 21.69 23.36 -42.85
CA GLY A 813 22.94 23.57 -43.57
C GLY A 813 22.83 24.63 -44.68
N VAL A 814 21.77 24.58 -45.49
CA VAL A 814 21.46 25.61 -46.54
C VAL A 814 21.22 26.98 -45.90
N ARG A 815 20.44 27.06 -44.82
CA ARG A 815 20.22 28.36 -44.13
C ARG A 815 21.49 28.92 -43.53
N MET A 816 22.38 28.07 -42.99
CA MET A 816 23.68 28.49 -42.45
C MET A 816 24.63 28.94 -43.60
N ALA A 817 24.58 28.27 -44.74
CA ALA A 817 25.30 28.70 -45.95
C ALA A 817 24.81 30.06 -46.51
N LEU A 818 23.54 30.36 -46.34
CA LEU A 818 22.90 31.63 -46.69
C LEU A 818 23.05 32.73 -45.62
N GLY A 819 23.87 32.50 -44.56
CA GLY A 819 24.22 33.53 -43.58
C GLY A 819 23.39 33.50 -42.28
N ALA A 820 22.61 32.46 -42.01
CA ALA A 820 21.89 32.39 -40.76
C ALA A 820 22.84 32.26 -39.55
N SER A 821 22.67 33.09 -38.52
CA SER A 821 23.49 33.02 -37.29
C SER A 821 23.23 31.75 -36.50
N ARG A 822 24.29 31.25 -35.82
CA ARG A 822 24.23 30.08 -34.95
C ARG A 822 23.15 30.25 -33.87
N GLY A 823 23.03 31.43 -33.27
CA GLY A 823 22.00 31.76 -32.27
C GLY A 823 20.58 31.72 -32.84
N GLY A 824 20.40 32.16 -34.11
CA GLY A 824 19.10 32.10 -34.79
C GLY A 824 18.60 30.65 -34.98
N VAL A 825 19.51 29.73 -35.35
CA VAL A 825 19.22 28.30 -35.50
C VAL A 825 18.90 27.66 -34.13
N GLN A 826 19.69 27.98 -33.09
CA GLN A 826 19.42 27.50 -31.74
C GLN A 826 18.05 27.95 -31.24
N TRP A 827 17.73 29.24 -31.42
CA TRP A 827 16.45 29.82 -30.99
C TRP A 827 15.25 29.18 -31.73
N MET A 828 15.41 28.92 -33.03
CA MET A 828 14.37 28.27 -33.83
C MET A 828 14.02 26.89 -33.27
N VAL A 829 15.01 26.06 -32.93
CA VAL A 829 14.79 24.72 -32.36
C VAL A 829 14.20 24.84 -30.94
N LEU A 830 14.75 25.73 -30.12
CA LEU A 830 14.30 25.95 -28.74
C LEU A 830 12.88 26.48 -28.71
N ARG A 831 12.52 27.45 -29.55
CA ARG A 831 11.15 27.99 -29.64
C ARG A 831 10.13 26.91 -30.00
N GLU A 832 10.44 26.02 -30.94
CA GLU A 832 9.55 24.91 -31.31
C GLU A 832 9.31 23.95 -30.13
N ALA A 833 10.37 23.61 -29.39
CA ALA A 833 10.29 22.80 -28.18
C ALA A 833 9.45 23.46 -27.08
N LEU A 834 9.72 24.75 -26.80
CA LEU A 834 9.01 25.51 -25.77
C LEU A 834 7.52 25.63 -26.07
N MET A 835 7.13 25.86 -27.33
CA MET A 835 5.70 25.91 -27.71
C MET A 835 4.99 24.58 -27.42
N LEU A 836 5.61 23.43 -27.66
CA LEU A 836 5.03 22.12 -27.35
C LEU A 836 4.91 21.91 -25.86
N VAL A 837 5.91 22.31 -25.08
CA VAL A 837 5.91 22.22 -23.62
C VAL A 837 4.85 23.14 -23.03
N LEU A 838 4.71 24.38 -23.50
CA LEU A 838 3.67 25.32 -23.08
C LEU A 838 2.26 24.78 -23.39
N ALA A 839 2.05 24.17 -24.56
CA ALA A 839 0.81 23.50 -24.88
C ALA A 839 0.53 22.33 -23.93
N GLY A 840 1.53 21.54 -23.57
CA GLY A 840 1.41 20.46 -22.59
C GLY A 840 1.10 20.95 -21.17
N ILE A 841 1.71 22.06 -20.75
CA ILE A 841 1.41 22.72 -19.46
C ILE A 841 -0.01 23.25 -19.46
N ALA A 842 -0.45 23.92 -20.53
CA ALA A 842 -1.81 24.46 -20.65
C ALA A 842 -2.91 23.38 -20.56
N LEU A 843 -2.64 22.18 -21.05
CA LEU A 843 -3.53 21.02 -20.89
C LEU A 843 -3.33 20.29 -19.55
N GLY A 844 -2.11 20.29 -19.03
CA GLY A 844 -1.74 19.60 -17.81
C GLY A 844 -2.33 20.23 -16.55
N ILE A 845 -2.40 21.56 -16.49
CA ILE A 845 -2.96 22.29 -15.34
C ILE A 845 -4.44 21.95 -15.12
N PRO A 846 -5.35 22.04 -16.10
CA PRO A 846 -6.74 21.62 -15.93
C PRO A 846 -6.87 20.15 -15.52
N LEU A 847 -6.08 19.27 -16.12
CA LEU A 847 -6.06 17.85 -15.79
C LEU A 847 -5.62 17.63 -14.32
N ALA A 848 -4.57 18.33 -13.88
CA ALA A 848 -4.08 18.27 -12.50
C ALA A 848 -5.12 18.75 -11.50
N ILE A 849 -5.81 19.85 -11.79
CA ILE A 849 -6.91 20.39 -10.95
C ILE A 849 -8.07 19.40 -10.88
N ALA A 850 -8.46 18.80 -12.01
CA ALA A 850 -9.51 17.79 -12.05
C ALA A 850 -9.14 16.54 -11.23
N ALA A 851 -7.91 16.02 -11.38
CA ALA A 851 -7.39 14.92 -10.59
C ALA A 851 -7.29 15.28 -9.09
N GLY A 852 -6.86 16.51 -8.78
CA GLY A 852 -6.77 17.01 -7.41
C GLY A 852 -8.12 17.07 -6.70
N ARG A 853 -9.22 17.29 -7.42
CA ARG A 853 -10.59 17.25 -6.85
C ARG A 853 -10.98 15.85 -6.36
N LEU A 854 -10.49 14.80 -7.00
CA LEU A 854 -10.76 13.42 -6.60
C LEU A 854 -10.03 13.04 -5.29
N VAL A 855 -8.97 13.76 -4.94
CA VAL A 855 -8.12 13.48 -3.79
C VAL A 855 -8.19 14.56 -2.70
N THR A 856 -9.23 15.41 -2.72
CA THR A 856 -9.41 16.48 -1.73
C THR A 856 -9.38 15.98 -0.29
N GLY A 857 -9.91 14.79 0.00
CA GLY A 857 -9.86 14.16 1.33
C GLY A 857 -8.45 13.82 1.81
N LEU A 858 -7.46 13.73 0.90
CA LEU A 858 -6.05 13.52 1.25
C LEU A 858 -5.27 14.83 1.40
N LEU A 859 -5.81 15.97 0.96
CA LEU A 859 -5.18 17.27 1.07
C LEU A 859 -5.56 17.95 2.41
N PHE A 860 -4.56 18.46 3.11
CA PHE A 860 -4.77 19.19 4.35
C PHE A 860 -4.39 20.68 4.19
N GLY A 861 -5.36 21.55 4.44
CA GLY A 861 -5.15 23.00 4.38
C GLY A 861 -4.82 23.55 2.97
N LEU A 862 -5.12 22.77 1.90
CA LEU A 862 -4.82 23.13 0.51
C LEU A 862 -6.04 22.93 -0.39
N LYS A 863 -6.14 23.80 -1.39
CA LYS A 863 -7.10 23.63 -2.49
C LYS A 863 -6.42 22.89 -3.66
N PRO A 864 -7.15 22.11 -4.45
CA PRO A 864 -6.61 21.44 -5.65
C PRO A 864 -5.95 22.41 -6.66
N ALA A 865 -6.37 23.67 -6.68
CA ALA A 865 -5.85 24.76 -7.52
C ALA A 865 -4.82 25.63 -6.80
N ASP A 866 -3.95 25.03 -5.95
CA ASP A 866 -2.92 25.78 -5.24
C ASP A 866 -1.91 26.43 -6.20
N PRO A 867 -1.82 27.78 -6.24
CA PRO A 867 -1.04 28.49 -7.27
C PRO A 867 0.46 28.24 -7.15
N ILE A 868 0.98 28.09 -5.92
CA ILE A 868 2.42 27.89 -5.69
C ILE A 868 2.84 26.53 -6.28
N THR A 869 2.07 25.48 -6.02
CA THR A 869 2.34 24.16 -6.57
C THR A 869 2.25 24.12 -8.08
N LEU A 870 1.23 24.78 -8.67
CA LEU A 870 1.05 24.86 -10.12
C LEU A 870 2.21 25.60 -10.79
N VAL A 871 2.65 26.72 -10.24
CA VAL A 871 3.78 27.51 -10.77
C VAL A 871 5.09 26.73 -10.62
N ALA A 872 5.35 26.14 -9.46
CA ALA A 872 6.60 25.39 -9.21
C ALA A 872 6.73 24.18 -10.14
N ALA A 873 5.66 23.38 -10.31
CA ALA A 873 5.65 22.23 -11.19
C ALA A 873 5.82 22.66 -12.67
N SER A 874 5.14 23.72 -13.10
CA SER A 874 5.28 24.25 -14.47
C SER A 874 6.69 24.79 -14.73
N ALA A 875 7.27 25.51 -13.78
CA ALA A 875 8.64 26.02 -13.87
C ALA A 875 9.67 24.88 -13.94
N ALA A 876 9.50 23.83 -13.13
CA ALA A 876 10.37 22.66 -13.14
C ALA A 876 10.34 21.94 -14.51
N VAL A 877 9.15 21.72 -15.07
CA VAL A 877 8.99 21.10 -16.40
C VAL A 877 9.62 21.98 -17.48
N LEU A 878 9.39 23.31 -17.43
CA LEU A 878 9.94 24.26 -18.40
C LEU A 878 11.46 24.30 -18.34
N ALA A 879 12.05 24.31 -17.13
CA ALA A 879 13.50 24.31 -16.93
C ALA A 879 14.14 23.04 -17.50
N VAL A 880 13.60 21.87 -17.14
CA VAL A 880 14.12 20.57 -17.62
C VAL A 880 13.95 20.45 -19.14
N ALA A 881 12.82 20.88 -19.68
CA ALA A 881 12.58 20.86 -21.13
C ALA A 881 13.54 21.78 -21.88
N THR A 882 13.84 22.96 -21.33
CA THR A 882 14.83 23.89 -21.90
C THR A 882 16.23 23.26 -21.92
N LEU A 883 16.65 22.66 -20.82
CA LEU A 883 17.92 21.94 -20.72
C LEU A 883 18.02 20.77 -21.70
N ALA A 884 16.96 19.96 -21.79
CA ALA A 884 16.90 18.83 -22.71
C ALA A 884 16.90 19.26 -24.18
N ALA A 885 16.28 20.41 -24.50
CA ALA A 885 16.27 20.98 -25.87
C ALA A 885 17.57 21.67 -26.24
N TYR A 886 18.30 22.21 -25.29
CA TYR A 886 19.53 22.97 -25.55
C TYR A 886 20.64 22.15 -26.24
N VAL A 887 20.83 20.88 -25.81
CA VAL A 887 21.87 20.01 -26.37
C VAL A 887 21.64 19.72 -27.88
N PRO A 888 20.42 19.29 -28.31
CA PRO A 888 20.14 19.17 -29.76
C PRO A 888 20.24 20.49 -30.52
N ALA A 889 19.77 21.59 -29.91
CA ALA A 889 19.85 22.92 -30.55
C ALA A 889 21.31 23.37 -30.81
N ARG A 890 22.20 23.12 -29.83
CA ARG A 890 23.64 23.40 -29.98
C ARG A 890 24.28 22.51 -31.06
N ARG A 891 23.93 21.25 -31.15
CA ARG A 891 24.39 20.32 -32.19
C ARG A 891 23.90 20.78 -33.56
N ALA A 892 22.67 21.24 -33.68
CA ALA A 892 22.11 21.80 -34.94
C ALA A 892 22.94 22.99 -35.45
N SER A 893 23.35 23.89 -34.55
CA SER A 893 24.14 25.09 -34.90
C SER A 893 25.62 24.81 -35.17
N SER A 894 26.13 23.61 -34.89
CA SER A 894 27.54 23.21 -35.14
C SER A 894 27.74 22.41 -36.43
N VAL A 895 26.69 22.20 -37.23
CA VAL A 895 26.78 21.49 -38.52
C VAL A 895 27.55 22.36 -39.51
N HIS A 896 28.65 21.83 -40.07
CA HIS A 896 29.42 22.49 -41.09
C HIS A 896 28.65 22.56 -42.43
N PRO A 897 28.46 23.75 -43.06
CA PRO A 897 27.64 23.88 -44.28
C PRO A 897 28.14 22.98 -45.42
N MET A 898 29.47 22.82 -45.57
CA MET A 898 30.09 22.01 -46.64
C MET A 898 29.87 20.50 -46.47
N THR A 899 29.70 20.02 -45.22
CA THR A 899 29.40 18.59 -44.98
C THR A 899 27.93 18.28 -45.22
N ALA A 900 27.03 19.25 -45.00
CA ALA A 900 25.59 19.10 -45.25
C ALA A 900 25.24 19.04 -46.76
N LEU A 901 26.06 19.69 -47.62
CA LEU A 901 25.89 19.71 -49.09
C LEU A 901 26.56 18.51 -49.79
N ARG A 902 27.47 17.77 -49.12
CA ARG A 902 28.18 16.59 -49.68
C ARG A 902 27.45 15.26 -49.55
N TYR A 903 26.34 15.21 -48.84
CA TYR A 903 25.51 13.99 -48.68
C TYR A 903 24.32 14.05 -49.68
N GLU A 904 24.58 14.05 -50.96
CA GLU A 904 23.63 13.63 -52.00
C GLU A 904 23.84 12.16 -52.38
#